data_ede61b2ddc126ba475a6f51b1cbb726a
#
_entry.id   ede61b2ddc126ba475a6f51b1cbb726a
#
_cell.length_a   1.000
_cell.length_b   1.000
_cell.length_c   1.000
_cell.angle_alpha   90.00
_cell.angle_beta   90.00
_cell.angle_gamma   90.00
#
_symmetry.space_group_name_H-M   'P 1'
#
loop_
_entity.id
_entity.type
_entity.pdbx_description
1 polymer ?
#
loop_
_entity_poly.entity_id
_entity_poly.type
_entity_poly.pdbx_seq_one_letter_code
_entity_poly.pdbx_strand_id
1 'polypeptide(L)'
;MRSQDFLATVLPTSGNYCAVELNTAKKEHVYVKTIQEMHDAAVAFDQRGLDAYYALATFGAAKERVAKNAVKIKSLFLDIDCNGNGTKEYASKGEAAEALDVFLSETALAELGTPWIVSSGGGLHVYWPFTEEVDIDVWKPVAENLKRLCKKHGFKIDHSVTGDASRILRVPDTFNYKKDKPRRVKIMVEASPQAFDFQTIADTLRAQMNGQAYELQMPKPKLDLPGTRPNTVPDANKVVMVENTVSFFRNIEQATAEGTGCEQLAYYQQHATEDGMEPLWFALISLARRCEDGFERAKALADMHPYEYDRLTEKWNHTKGPTPCIKFDTINPGVCDKCPHFGKITNPLIFSREYKTNTEAAEITIQREISQDVFQPIVLNKPAPPKGFSYGDHGGIYIDKVIEDADGTKMSKQIMVLGYDLFVTDILHVEGEHLVHMTAMRKIGMVELTFPQKAIISKDETLKALASQNIVAAFGAGNDKNLFEYVRACVEHASANKSPIKVPNSYGWQSDNTFVYSSSIYSPDGTKIFVPMPNLTNINSFCVPTGDLNTWRAAVNMLIARELWNVLAMGLVGPASLLMGLSNHSGIVYHMGSSESGTGKSLAQMVAASFFGHPEKYKVAHSTSSIAAQQRAGFLKNFPLIMDEITAKNRNDFEWMSAHLLDKTQGKGKDRSESGANKERVNTTEWKNMDLLSSNTHVLDYFGGARSHSSHAEIMRLLELKLTEILEFDAQESQHIVNLKEHYGVSGEKYIKWLVTHRQEASDIRKNAEIMLKEQFGYSGDERYWFGGNSCIVAAIILLGKKYSDVIDIPMQPVMDVLRTMVNNGREALRGSKRSAEDILNAYTRENYGKFIVVKNVEGKLSANLGGQGLIDQSISRSQIAGRVEHDVSPNRIDYYIEISQLKAHCAAMSHGYDDMVKELSANSHFKVWFERKNMLARTRGPETRMYSICISTPIVDDDRSQD
;
A
#
# COMPACT_ATOMS: atom_id res chain seq x y z
N MET A 1 13.93 -0.96 42.46
CA MET A 1 12.96 0.10 42.12
C MET A 1 11.75 -0.04 43.01
N ARG A 2 11.22 1.07 43.55
CA ARG A 2 10.03 1.05 44.42
C ARG A 2 8.77 0.96 43.56
N SER A 3 7.68 0.40 44.14
CA SER A 3 6.38 0.29 43.42
C SER A 3 5.87 1.64 42.93
N GLN A 4 6.19 2.72 43.63
CA GLN A 4 5.84 4.09 43.22
C GLN A 4 6.52 4.50 41.89
N ASP A 5 7.82 4.19 41.74
CA ASP A 5 8.57 4.49 40.49
C ASP A 5 8.03 3.67 39.31
N PHE A 6 7.64 2.41 39.56
CA PHE A 6 6.98 1.57 38.58
C PHE A 6 5.63 2.17 38.14
N LEU A 7 4.79 2.58 39.09
CA LEU A 7 3.51 3.22 38.76
C LEU A 7 3.70 4.51 37.96
N ALA A 8 4.71 5.34 38.27
CA ALA A 8 5.05 6.53 37.49
C ALA A 8 5.48 6.21 36.03
N THR A 9 6.06 5.02 35.82
CA THR A 9 6.48 4.60 34.50
C THR A 9 5.30 4.12 33.66
N VAL A 10 4.38 3.32 34.22
CA VAL A 10 3.31 2.65 33.47
C VAL A 10 1.99 3.43 33.40
N LEU A 11 1.79 4.43 34.27
CA LEU A 11 0.57 5.24 34.31
C LEU A 11 0.74 6.60 33.62
N PRO A 12 -0.34 7.18 33.11
CA PRO A 12 -0.35 8.56 32.63
C PRO A 12 0.16 9.55 33.66
N THR A 13 0.68 10.70 33.23
CA THR A 13 1.26 11.72 34.08
C THR A 13 0.22 12.57 34.85
N SER A 14 -1.03 12.54 34.37
CA SER A 14 -2.12 13.32 34.96
C SER A 14 -3.49 12.63 34.77
N GLY A 15 -4.44 12.97 35.64
CA GLY A 15 -5.82 12.51 35.56
C GLY A 15 -6.38 11.99 36.87
N ASN A 16 -7.50 11.28 36.82
CA ASN A 16 -8.08 10.60 37.99
C ASN A 16 -7.61 9.12 37.94
N TYR A 17 -6.72 8.72 38.82
CA TYR A 17 -6.29 7.34 38.99
C TYR A 17 -7.30 6.58 39.85
N CYS A 18 -7.36 5.26 39.73
CA CYS A 18 -8.26 4.43 40.50
C CYS A 18 -7.54 3.22 41.13
N ALA A 19 -7.41 3.22 42.47
CA ALA A 19 -7.01 2.05 43.24
C ALA A 19 -8.26 1.20 43.56
N VAL A 20 -8.11 -0.13 43.54
CA VAL A 20 -9.23 -1.06 43.67
C VAL A 20 -8.88 -2.20 44.61
N GLU A 21 -9.80 -2.61 45.51
CA GLU A 21 -9.80 -3.90 46.16
C GLU A 21 -11.01 -4.74 45.70
N LEU A 22 -10.87 -6.05 45.67
CA LEU A 22 -11.93 -6.94 45.20
C LEU A 22 -12.33 -8.03 46.24
N ASN A 23 -11.75 -7.99 47.44
CA ASN A 23 -11.96 -9.00 48.46
C ASN A 23 -13.21 -8.77 49.31
N THR A 24 -13.64 -7.51 49.44
CA THR A 24 -14.84 -7.19 50.20
C THR A 24 -16.10 -7.23 49.33
N ALA A 25 -17.27 -7.41 49.96
CA ALA A 25 -18.54 -7.40 49.25
C ALA A 25 -18.81 -6.08 48.50
N LYS A 26 -18.24 -4.98 49.02
CA LYS A 26 -18.41 -3.62 48.46
C LYS A 26 -17.47 -3.32 47.29
N LYS A 27 -16.37 -4.04 47.12
CA LYS A 27 -15.37 -3.81 46.08
C LYS A 27 -14.96 -2.35 45.97
N GLU A 28 -14.18 -1.88 46.96
CA GLU A 28 -13.84 -0.47 47.11
C GLU A 28 -13.03 0.08 45.93
N HIS A 29 -13.45 1.23 45.38
CA HIS A 29 -12.75 1.99 44.34
C HIS A 29 -12.37 3.38 44.90
N VAL A 30 -11.06 3.64 45.03
CA VAL A 30 -10.53 4.91 45.50
C VAL A 30 -9.97 5.71 44.32
N TYR A 31 -10.57 6.91 44.09
CA TYR A 31 -10.12 7.82 43.02
C TYR A 31 -9.27 8.94 43.59
N VAL A 32 -8.05 9.07 43.04
CA VAL A 32 -7.03 10.01 43.48
C VAL A 32 -6.45 10.80 42.31
N LYS A 33 -5.72 11.88 42.62
CA LYS A 33 -5.19 12.81 41.60
C LYS A 33 -3.70 12.65 41.35
N THR A 34 -2.97 12.00 42.21
CA THR A 34 -1.52 11.82 42.08
C THR A 34 -1.14 10.35 42.18
N ILE A 35 0.02 10.00 41.60
CA ILE A 35 0.59 8.65 41.68
C ILE A 35 0.98 8.29 43.10
N GLN A 36 1.39 9.29 43.92
CA GLN A 36 1.67 9.09 45.36
C GLN A 36 0.40 8.65 46.09
N GLU A 37 -0.69 9.38 45.95
CA GLU A 37 -1.97 9.00 46.56
C GLU A 37 -2.47 7.63 46.08
N MET A 38 -2.23 7.31 44.80
CA MET A 38 -2.53 5.98 44.22
C MET A 38 -1.75 4.86 44.91
N HIS A 39 -0.45 5.06 45.08
CA HIS A 39 0.42 4.15 45.81
C HIS A 39 -0.04 4.00 47.26
N ASP A 40 -0.29 5.10 47.96
CA ASP A 40 -0.71 5.09 49.37
C ASP A 40 -2.05 4.36 49.57
N ALA A 41 -3.01 4.55 48.67
CA ALA A 41 -4.27 3.82 48.66
C ALA A 41 -4.07 2.30 48.46
N ALA A 42 -3.16 1.91 47.57
CA ALA A 42 -2.82 0.50 47.36
C ALA A 42 -2.13 -0.13 48.59
N VAL A 43 -1.19 0.59 49.22
CA VAL A 43 -0.55 0.16 50.44
C VAL A 43 -1.56 0.04 51.60
N ALA A 44 -2.52 0.97 51.72
CA ALA A 44 -3.59 0.89 52.73
C ALA A 44 -4.49 -0.36 52.51
N PHE A 45 -4.75 -0.78 51.29
CA PHE A 45 -5.44 -2.06 51.01
C PHE A 45 -4.61 -3.25 51.48
N ASP A 46 -3.32 -3.31 51.10
CA ASP A 46 -2.40 -4.37 51.48
C ASP A 46 -2.24 -4.49 53.00
N GLN A 47 -2.10 -3.40 53.72
CA GLN A 47 -2.02 -3.38 55.20
C GLN A 47 -3.31 -3.89 55.88
N ARG A 48 -4.47 -3.84 55.17
CA ARG A 48 -5.72 -4.44 55.66
C ARG A 48 -5.87 -5.91 55.24
N GLY A 49 -4.85 -6.54 54.62
CA GLY A 49 -4.87 -7.92 54.10
C GLY A 49 -5.75 -8.06 52.89
N LEU A 50 -5.92 -7.01 52.10
CA LEU A 50 -6.75 -7.02 50.88
C LEU A 50 -5.88 -6.97 49.61
N ASP A 51 -6.32 -7.61 48.54
CA ASP A 51 -5.68 -7.55 47.26
C ASP A 51 -5.71 -6.11 46.69
N ALA A 52 -4.53 -5.51 46.50
CA ALA A 52 -4.37 -4.19 45.95
C ALA A 52 -4.20 -4.21 44.42
N TYR A 53 -5.12 -3.58 43.71
CA TYR A 53 -5.08 -3.37 42.28
C TYR A 53 -5.05 -1.90 41.92
N TYR A 54 -4.55 -1.60 40.73
CA TYR A 54 -4.62 -0.28 40.12
C TYR A 54 -5.17 -0.37 38.69
N ALA A 55 -5.94 0.63 38.28
CA ALA A 55 -6.36 0.74 36.91
C ALA A 55 -5.26 1.35 36.04
N LEU A 56 -5.05 0.82 34.84
CA LEU A 56 -3.99 1.24 33.94
C LEU A 56 -4.28 2.55 33.20
N ALA A 57 -5.55 2.91 33.08
CA ALA A 57 -5.99 4.17 32.52
C ALA A 57 -6.37 5.20 33.60
N THR A 58 -6.35 6.47 33.24
CA THR A 58 -7.01 7.54 34.00
C THR A 58 -8.45 7.74 33.54
N PHE A 59 -9.31 8.25 34.42
CA PHE A 59 -10.77 8.35 34.21
C PHE A 59 -11.23 9.80 34.23
N GLY A 60 -12.33 10.07 33.49
CA GLY A 60 -12.99 11.36 33.48
C GLY A 60 -13.64 11.75 34.82
N ALA A 61 -14.37 12.87 34.82
CA ALA A 61 -14.97 13.47 36.03
C ALA A 61 -16.02 12.55 36.69
N ALA A 62 -16.59 11.58 35.99
CA ALA A 62 -17.64 10.69 36.51
C ALA A 62 -17.19 9.73 37.63
N LYS A 63 -15.86 9.54 37.82
CA LYS A 63 -15.30 8.66 38.86
C LYS A 63 -15.92 7.25 38.84
N GLU A 64 -16.14 6.73 37.64
CA GLU A 64 -16.59 5.37 37.36
C GLU A 64 -15.56 4.63 36.53
N ARG A 65 -15.07 3.46 37.00
CA ARG A 65 -14.09 2.63 36.29
C ARG A 65 -14.78 1.73 35.27
N VAL A 66 -15.16 2.33 34.15
CA VAL A 66 -15.73 1.66 32.96
C VAL A 66 -14.97 2.14 31.73
N ALA A 67 -14.85 1.30 30.70
CA ALA A 67 -14.06 1.58 29.52
C ALA A 67 -14.45 2.89 28.81
N LYS A 68 -15.75 3.25 28.80
CA LYS A 68 -16.24 4.51 28.21
C LYS A 68 -15.77 5.79 28.91
N ASN A 69 -15.36 5.69 30.19
CA ASN A 69 -14.90 6.81 31.01
C ASN A 69 -13.38 6.88 31.11
N ALA A 70 -12.65 5.87 30.58
CA ALA A 70 -11.21 5.88 30.46
C ALA A 70 -10.79 6.96 29.46
N VAL A 71 -9.78 7.77 29.81
CA VAL A 71 -9.35 8.93 29.02
C VAL A 71 -7.98 8.69 28.41
N LYS A 72 -6.98 8.43 29.26
CA LYS A 72 -5.60 8.25 28.84
C LYS A 72 -4.97 6.99 29.42
N ILE A 73 -4.00 6.43 28.70
CA ILE A 73 -3.22 5.28 29.12
C ILE A 73 -1.76 5.46 28.65
N LYS A 74 -0.81 4.80 29.33
CA LYS A 74 0.63 4.97 29.05
C LYS A 74 1.36 3.66 28.84
N SER A 75 0.67 2.54 28.67
CA SER A 75 1.30 1.24 28.40
C SER A 75 0.41 0.27 27.63
N LEU A 76 1.03 -0.62 26.84
CA LEU A 76 0.45 -1.92 26.50
C LEU A 76 0.75 -2.91 27.61
N PHE A 77 -0.12 -3.90 27.76
CA PHE A 77 0.03 -4.90 28.82
C PHE A 77 -0.58 -6.26 28.45
N LEU A 78 -0.04 -7.31 29.07
CA LEU A 78 -0.56 -8.67 29.02
C LEU A 78 -0.76 -9.20 30.44
N ASP A 79 -1.78 -10.04 30.63
CA ASP A 79 -2.00 -10.84 31.84
C ASP A 79 -1.89 -12.32 31.48
N ILE A 80 -0.96 -13.01 32.09
CA ILE A 80 -0.60 -14.41 31.83
C ILE A 80 -0.87 -15.22 33.10
N ASP A 81 -1.90 -16.04 33.07
CA ASP A 81 -2.28 -16.88 34.19
C ASP A 81 -1.46 -18.20 34.26
N CYS A 82 -1.08 -18.57 35.48
CA CYS A 82 -0.26 -19.77 35.77
C CYS A 82 -0.89 -20.61 36.90
N ASN A 83 -2.05 -21.21 36.62
CA ASN A 83 -2.77 -21.99 37.65
C ASN A 83 -2.81 -23.50 37.41
N GLY A 84 -2.25 -23.99 36.32
CA GLY A 84 -1.94 -25.40 36.10
C GLY A 84 -3.05 -26.34 35.64
N ASN A 85 -4.30 -25.90 35.47
CA ASN A 85 -5.43 -26.79 35.21
C ASN A 85 -6.20 -26.54 33.93
N GLY A 86 -5.72 -25.74 32.99
CA GLY A 86 -6.51 -25.39 31.80
C GLY A 86 -5.73 -25.31 30.50
N THR A 87 -6.44 -25.48 29.39
CA THR A 87 -5.91 -25.27 28.04
C THR A 87 -5.57 -23.80 27.75
N LYS A 88 -6.00 -22.88 28.63
CA LYS A 88 -5.83 -21.43 28.49
C LYS A 88 -4.75 -20.82 29.37
N GLU A 89 -4.11 -21.62 30.23
CA GLU A 89 -3.16 -21.19 31.26
C GLU A 89 -1.85 -21.99 31.14
N TYR A 90 -0.76 -21.48 31.67
CA TYR A 90 0.51 -22.20 31.80
C TYR A 90 0.57 -22.98 33.11
N ALA A 91 1.26 -24.09 33.12
CA ALA A 91 1.39 -24.93 34.35
C ALA A 91 2.22 -24.22 35.42
N SER A 92 3.20 -23.42 35.03
CA SER A 92 4.08 -22.69 35.93
C SER A 92 4.51 -21.34 35.39
N LYS A 93 5.06 -20.45 36.24
CA LYS A 93 5.65 -19.19 35.83
C LYS A 93 6.91 -19.36 35.00
N GLY A 94 7.66 -20.44 35.19
CA GLY A 94 8.82 -20.80 34.37
C GLY A 94 8.39 -21.07 32.93
N GLU A 95 7.39 -21.95 32.74
CA GLU A 95 6.81 -22.23 31.42
C GLU A 95 6.25 -20.95 30.73
N ALA A 96 5.58 -20.10 31.52
CA ALA A 96 5.06 -18.84 31.01
C ALA A 96 6.17 -17.85 30.58
N ALA A 97 7.28 -17.82 31.31
CA ALA A 97 8.44 -16.99 30.98
C ALA A 97 9.15 -17.50 29.71
N GLU A 98 9.38 -18.82 29.62
CA GLU A 98 9.94 -19.45 28.42
C GLU A 98 9.06 -19.21 27.18
N ALA A 99 7.74 -19.35 27.33
CA ALA A 99 6.80 -19.09 26.26
C ALA A 99 6.80 -17.59 25.87
N LEU A 100 6.97 -16.66 26.82
CA LEU A 100 7.12 -15.24 26.55
C LEU A 100 8.41 -14.95 25.76
N ASP A 101 9.53 -15.57 26.15
CA ASP A 101 10.81 -15.41 25.45
C ASP A 101 10.72 -15.92 24.01
N VAL A 102 10.05 -17.05 23.78
CA VAL A 102 9.77 -17.58 22.43
C VAL A 102 8.89 -16.61 21.66
N PHE A 103 7.79 -16.15 22.25
CA PHE A 103 6.88 -15.20 21.61
C PHE A 103 7.59 -13.90 21.22
N LEU A 104 8.43 -13.35 22.09
CA LEU A 104 9.22 -12.14 21.79
C LEU A 104 10.22 -12.40 20.67
N SER A 105 10.90 -13.56 20.65
CA SER A 105 11.89 -13.90 19.63
C SER A 105 11.28 -14.21 18.26
N GLU A 106 10.06 -14.74 18.20
CA GLU A 106 9.33 -15.03 16.96
C GLU A 106 8.61 -13.81 16.40
N THR A 107 8.56 -12.73 17.16
CA THR A 107 7.93 -11.49 16.75
C THR A 107 8.93 -10.34 16.78
N ALA A 108 8.75 -9.32 15.92
CA ALA A 108 9.59 -8.12 15.92
C ALA A 108 9.51 -7.31 17.23
N LEU A 109 8.74 -7.77 18.23
CA LEU A 109 8.68 -7.14 19.54
C LEU A 109 10.01 -7.27 20.31
N ALA A 110 10.83 -8.28 20.01
CA ALA A 110 12.18 -8.42 20.56
C ALA A 110 13.09 -7.24 20.17
N GLU A 111 12.91 -6.69 18.96
CA GLU A 111 13.72 -5.58 18.45
C GLU A 111 13.41 -4.25 19.16
N LEU A 112 12.23 -4.13 19.77
CA LEU A 112 11.82 -2.93 20.54
C LEU A 112 12.52 -2.84 21.89
N GLY A 113 13.01 -3.95 22.44
CA GLY A 113 13.65 -4.04 23.74
C GLY A 113 12.85 -4.89 24.73
N THR A 114 13.42 -5.08 25.94
CA THR A 114 12.84 -5.97 26.97
C THR A 114 11.66 -5.30 27.65
N PRO A 115 10.46 -5.91 27.71
CA PRO A 115 9.31 -5.39 28.44
C PRO A 115 9.50 -5.52 29.97
N TRP A 116 8.72 -4.75 30.73
CA TRP A 116 8.63 -4.93 32.18
C TRP A 116 7.83 -6.18 32.51
N ILE A 117 8.33 -6.98 33.44
CA ILE A 117 7.65 -8.20 33.88
C ILE A 117 7.45 -8.15 35.38
N VAL A 118 6.19 -8.35 35.79
CA VAL A 118 5.77 -8.39 37.21
C VAL A 118 5.17 -9.76 37.51
N SER A 119 5.69 -10.44 38.53
CA SER A 119 5.06 -11.63 39.07
C SER A 119 3.85 -11.22 39.92
N SER A 120 2.63 -11.53 39.47
CA SER A 120 1.38 -11.21 40.16
C SER A 120 1.04 -12.10 41.35
N GLY A 121 1.95 -13.00 41.73
CA GLY A 121 1.70 -14.04 42.73
C GLY A 121 1.00 -15.29 42.17
N GLY A 122 0.18 -15.19 41.17
CA GLY A 122 -0.51 -16.26 40.45
C GLY A 122 -0.08 -16.47 39.01
N GLY A 123 0.50 -15.44 38.38
CA GLY A 123 0.90 -15.41 36.99
C GLY A 123 1.95 -14.34 36.75
N LEU A 124 2.03 -13.84 35.52
CA LEU A 124 2.91 -12.77 35.07
C LEU A 124 2.09 -11.65 34.42
N HIS A 125 2.43 -10.40 34.74
CA HIS A 125 1.99 -9.23 34.00
C HIS A 125 3.17 -8.68 33.19
N VAL A 126 2.97 -8.39 31.90
CA VAL A 126 4.00 -7.86 31.02
C VAL A 126 3.56 -6.48 30.56
N TYR A 127 4.50 -5.51 30.54
CA TYR A 127 4.18 -4.12 30.20
C TYR A 127 5.19 -3.54 29.20
N TRP A 128 4.69 -2.76 28.26
CA TRP A 128 5.45 -1.86 27.38
C TRP A 128 5.02 -0.43 27.67
N PRO A 129 5.64 0.26 28.64
CA PRO A 129 5.31 1.65 28.95
C PRO A 129 5.74 2.58 27.82
N PHE A 130 4.92 3.59 27.51
CA PHE A 130 5.21 4.56 26.46
C PHE A 130 5.99 5.75 26.99
N THR A 131 6.73 6.43 26.08
CA THR A 131 7.38 7.72 26.36
C THR A 131 6.34 8.78 26.74
N GLU A 132 5.18 8.77 26.07
CA GLU A 132 4.08 9.70 26.29
C GLU A 132 2.77 8.95 26.53
N GLU A 133 1.84 9.60 27.22
CA GLU A 133 0.49 9.10 27.42
C GLU A 133 -0.34 9.27 26.15
N VAL A 134 -1.20 8.30 25.83
CA VAL A 134 -2.05 8.30 24.64
C VAL A 134 -3.52 8.21 24.98
N ASP A 135 -4.36 8.74 24.11
CA ASP A 135 -5.81 8.65 24.25
C ASP A 135 -6.28 7.21 24.02
N ILE A 136 -7.33 6.80 24.73
CA ILE A 136 -7.87 5.44 24.67
C ILE A 136 -8.29 5.03 23.25
N ASP A 137 -8.84 5.95 22.48
CA ASP A 137 -9.31 5.67 21.11
C ASP A 137 -8.13 5.35 20.17
N VAL A 138 -6.95 5.91 20.42
CA VAL A 138 -5.70 5.65 19.68
C VAL A 138 -5.02 4.37 20.20
N TRP A 139 -5.04 4.14 21.50
CA TRP A 139 -4.43 2.96 22.13
C TRP A 139 -5.16 1.65 21.79
N LYS A 140 -6.49 1.67 21.79
CA LYS A 140 -7.33 0.46 21.68
C LYS A 140 -7.07 -0.39 20.43
N PRO A 141 -6.95 0.16 19.22
CA PRO A 141 -6.61 -0.63 18.03
C PRO A 141 -5.24 -1.33 18.15
N VAL A 142 -4.27 -0.68 18.78
CA VAL A 142 -2.92 -1.23 18.96
C VAL A 142 -2.93 -2.39 19.98
N ALA A 143 -3.68 -2.24 21.07
CA ALA A 143 -3.88 -3.30 22.06
C ALA A 143 -4.62 -4.52 21.47
N GLU A 144 -5.61 -4.30 20.60
CA GLU A 144 -6.29 -5.39 19.88
C GLU A 144 -5.37 -6.09 18.86
N ASN A 145 -4.43 -5.37 18.25
CA ASN A 145 -3.42 -5.98 17.38
C ASN A 145 -2.45 -6.86 18.18
N LEU A 146 -1.99 -6.41 19.36
CA LEU A 146 -1.18 -7.22 20.26
C LEU A 146 -1.91 -8.52 20.67
N LYS A 147 -3.18 -8.41 21.04
CA LYS A 147 -4.03 -9.55 21.38
C LYS A 147 -4.18 -10.56 20.23
N ARG A 148 -4.31 -10.07 18.99
CA ARG A 148 -4.37 -10.91 17.78
C ARG A 148 -3.02 -11.57 17.50
N LEU A 149 -1.92 -10.85 17.71
CA LEU A 149 -0.58 -11.40 17.54
C LEU A 149 -0.34 -12.55 18.52
N CYS A 150 -0.71 -12.39 19.79
CA CYS A 150 -0.66 -13.48 20.78
C CYS A 150 -1.46 -14.69 20.31
N LYS A 151 -2.68 -14.50 19.81
CA LYS A 151 -3.51 -15.59 19.27
C LYS A 151 -2.89 -16.26 18.05
N LYS A 152 -2.28 -15.49 17.14
CA LYS A 152 -1.61 -15.99 15.93
C LYS A 152 -0.44 -16.93 16.26
N HIS A 153 0.32 -16.61 17.31
CA HIS A 153 1.46 -17.40 17.77
C HIS A 153 1.09 -18.45 18.85
N GLY A 154 -0.19 -18.63 19.14
CA GLY A 154 -0.63 -19.60 20.17
C GLY A 154 -0.20 -19.24 21.60
N PHE A 155 0.22 -17.99 21.83
CA PHE A 155 0.65 -17.49 23.11
C PHE A 155 -0.53 -17.29 24.05
N LYS A 156 -0.54 -17.98 25.20
CA LYS A 156 -1.68 -18.00 26.12
C LYS A 156 -1.69 -16.78 27.01
N ILE A 157 -2.73 -15.97 26.89
CA ILE A 157 -2.99 -14.75 27.69
C ILE A 157 -4.45 -14.69 28.11
N ASP A 158 -4.79 -13.87 29.09
CA ASP A 158 -6.18 -13.48 29.31
C ASP A 158 -6.62 -12.46 28.25
N HIS A 159 -7.27 -12.98 27.18
CA HIS A 159 -7.75 -12.16 26.07
C HIS A 159 -8.81 -11.13 26.48
N SER A 160 -9.44 -11.24 27.65
CA SER A 160 -10.40 -10.25 28.13
C SER A 160 -9.72 -9.03 28.75
N VAL A 161 -8.43 -9.15 29.12
CA VAL A 161 -7.66 -8.10 29.77
C VAL A 161 -6.98 -7.16 28.78
N THR A 162 -6.25 -7.69 27.83
CA THR A 162 -5.30 -6.94 26.97
C THR A 162 -5.91 -5.81 26.16
N GLY A 163 -7.17 -5.88 25.76
CA GLY A 163 -7.85 -4.85 24.96
C GLY A 163 -8.85 -4.00 25.76
N ASP A 164 -8.91 -4.12 27.09
CA ASP A 164 -9.88 -3.41 27.93
C ASP A 164 -9.20 -2.27 28.74
N ALA A 165 -9.48 -1.04 28.36
CA ALA A 165 -8.94 0.17 29.02
C ALA A 165 -9.37 0.34 30.48
N SER A 166 -10.40 -0.36 30.96
CA SER A 166 -10.86 -0.31 32.34
C SER A 166 -10.24 -1.37 33.27
N ARG A 167 -9.29 -2.15 32.73
CA ARG A 167 -8.65 -3.25 33.46
C ARG A 167 -7.78 -2.77 34.62
N ILE A 168 -7.70 -3.65 35.60
CA ILE A 168 -6.87 -3.49 36.77
C ILE A 168 -5.85 -4.62 36.86
N LEU A 169 -4.64 -4.29 37.27
CA LEU A 169 -3.57 -5.24 37.56
C LEU A 169 -3.05 -5.03 38.98
N ARG A 170 -2.34 -6.02 39.53
CA ARG A 170 -1.84 -5.97 40.90
C ARG A 170 -0.68 -5.00 41.04
N VAL A 171 -0.67 -4.27 42.14
CA VAL A 171 0.40 -3.33 42.46
C VAL A 171 1.64 -4.09 42.92
N PRO A 172 2.83 -3.84 42.36
CA PRO A 172 4.07 -4.39 42.89
C PRO A 172 4.32 -4.04 44.34
N ASP A 173 5.07 -4.89 45.04
CA ASP A 173 5.40 -4.81 46.48
C ASP A 173 4.23 -5.02 47.46
N THR A 174 3.02 -5.31 46.97
CA THR A 174 1.86 -5.78 47.75
C THR A 174 1.76 -7.30 47.76
N PHE A 175 0.75 -7.85 48.41
CA PHE A 175 0.51 -9.29 48.46
C PHE A 175 -0.76 -9.68 47.70
N ASN A 176 -0.70 -10.90 47.10
CA ASN A 176 -1.86 -11.56 46.55
C ASN A 176 -2.44 -12.49 47.60
N TYR A 177 -3.63 -12.18 48.09
CA TYR A 177 -4.29 -12.92 49.21
C TYR A 177 -5.31 -13.95 48.71
N LYS A 178 -5.42 -14.19 47.39
CA LYS A 178 -6.38 -15.17 46.81
C LYS A 178 -6.15 -16.64 47.23
N LYS A 179 -4.98 -16.99 47.73
CA LYS A 179 -4.63 -18.35 48.18
C LYS A 179 -4.30 -18.37 49.65
N ASP A 180 -4.36 -19.55 50.31
CA ASP A 180 -4.13 -19.76 51.73
C ASP A 180 -2.83 -19.13 52.27
N LYS A 181 -1.81 -19.04 51.43
CA LYS A 181 -0.56 -18.33 51.76
C LYS A 181 -0.44 -17.09 50.86
N PRO A 182 -0.39 -15.86 51.43
CA PRO A 182 -0.14 -14.65 50.71
C PRO A 182 1.14 -14.74 49.88
N ARG A 183 1.08 -14.29 48.61
CA ARG A 183 2.23 -14.31 47.70
C ARG A 183 2.58 -12.88 47.30
N ARG A 184 3.85 -12.49 47.52
CA ARG A 184 4.30 -11.14 47.17
C ARG A 184 4.26 -10.89 45.66
N VAL A 185 3.71 -9.74 45.24
CA VAL A 185 3.78 -9.21 43.89
C VAL A 185 5.14 -8.54 43.72
N LYS A 186 5.93 -8.97 42.71
CA LYS A 186 7.34 -8.52 42.56
C LYS A 186 7.62 -8.15 41.11
N ILE A 187 8.37 -7.06 40.92
CA ILE A 187 9.00 -6.78 39.62
C ILE A 187 10.10 -7.82 39.40
N MET A 188 10.03 -8.53 38.29
CA MET A 188 10.94 -9.60 37.93
C MET A 188 12.03 -9.13 36.97
N VAL A 189 11.62 -8.35 35.97
CA VAL A 189 12.50 -7.79 34.95
C VAL A 189 12.16 -6.33 34.78
N GLU A 190 13.15 -5.49 35.03
CA GLU A 190 13.07 -4.07 34.70
C GLU A 190 13.46 -3.90 33.25
N ALA A 191 12.57 -3.34 32.43
CA ALA A 191 12.92 -2.91 31.10
C ALA A 191 14.09 -1.92 31.17
N SER A 192 14.99 -1.94 30.21
CA SER A 192 15.98 -0.89 30.05
C SER A 192 15.31 0.48 30.19
N PRO A 193 15.99 1.52 30.68
CA PRO A 193 15.38 2.79 31.07
C PRO A 193 14.68 3.55 29.92
N GLN A 194 14.58 2.97 28.75
CA GLN A 194 13.84 3.53 27.59
C GLN A 194 12.38 3.14 27.70
N ALA A 195 11.51 4.14 27.87
CA ALA A 195 10.11 3.99 27.54
C ALA A 195 9.99 3.81 26.02
N PHE A 196 9.00 3.04 25.59
CA PHE A 196 8.81 2.70 24.20
C PHE A 196 8.08 3.82 23.46
N ASP A 197 8.50 4.14 22.24
CA ASP A 197 7.73 5.02 21.37
C ASP A 197 6.45 4.32 20.93
N PHE A 198 5.30 4.94 21.19
CA PHE A 198 3.99 4.37 20.88
C PHE A 198 3.81 4.10 19.39
N GLN A 199 4.26 5.02 18.52
CA GLN A 199 4.11 4.87 17.08
C GLN A 199 4.95 3.70 16.54
N THR A 200 6.16 3.55 17.05
CA THR A 200 7.05 2.42 16.70
C THR A 200 6.42 1.09 17.07
N ILE A 201 5.83 0.95 18.27
CA ILE A 201 5.09 -0.26 18.66
C ILE A 201 3.88 -0.49 17.75
N ALA A 202 3.11 0.55 17.47
CA ALA A 202 1.92 0.45 16.64
C ALA A 202 2.26 -0.03 15.21
N ASP A 203 3.33 0.50 14.63
CA ASP A 203 3.79 0.14 13.29
C ASP A 203 4.38 -1.28 13.25
N THR A 204 5.14 -1.67 14.28
CA THR A 204 5.66 -3.04 14.45
C THR A 204 4.52 -4.05 14.52
N LEU A 205 3.53 -3.82 15.38
CA LEU A 205 2.36 -4.70 15.49
C LEU A 205 1.53 -4.76 14.20
N ARG A 206 1.41 -3.63 13.48
CA ARG A 206 0.72 -3.57 12.19
C ARG A 206 1.45 -4.38 11.11
N ALA A 207 2.78 -4.28 11.04
CA ALA A 207 3.60 -5.03 10.10
C ALA A 207 3.48 -6.55 10.32
N GLN A 208 3.43 -7.01 11.58
CA GLN A 208 3.27 -8.41 11.94
C GLN A 208 1.90 -9.02 11.57
N MET A 209 0.89 -8.17 11.32
CA MET A 209 -0.47 -8.60 11.00
C MET A 209 -0.75 -8.72 9.50
N ASN A 210 0.26 -8.57 8.61
CA ASN A 210 0.16 -8.78 7.15
C ASN A 210 -1.04 -8.05 6.50
N GLY A 211 -1.23 -6.78 6.79
CA GLY A 211 -2.28 -5.95 6.20
C GLY A 211 -3.70 -6.20 6.73
N GLN A 212 -3.92 -7.10 7.68
CA GLN A 212 -5.19 -7.28 8.42
C GLN A 212 -5.27 -6.40 9.69
N ALA A 213 -4.57 -5.28 9.71
CA ALA A 213 -4.60 -4.35 10.82
C ALA A 213 -5.90 -3.52 10.81
N TYR A 214 -6.46 -3.24 12.00
CA TYR A 214 -7.48 -2.22 12.18
C TYR A 214 -6.86 -0.87 11.77
N GLU A 215 -7.46 -0.18 10.78
CA GLU A 215 -7.09 1.20 10.48
C GLU A 215 -7.31 2.09 11.71
N LEU A 216 -6.31 2.90 12.02
CA LEU A 216 -6.42 3.96 13.02
C LEU A 216 -7.53 4.94 12.56
N GLN A 217 -8.70 4.86 13.16
CA GLN A 217 -9.66 5.94 13.04
C GLN A 217 -9.14 7.10 13.86
N MET A 218 -8.73 8.18 13.18
CA MET A 218 -8.39 9.44 13.82
C MET A 218 -9.56 9.90 14.72
N PRO A 219 -9.31 10.36 15.93
CA PRO A 219 -10.37 10.80 16.84
C PRO A 219 -11.09 12.02 16.27
N LYS A 220 -12.40 11.94 16.20
CA LYS A 220 -13.24 13.09 15.87
C LYS A 220 -13.12 14.13 16.99
N PRO A 221 -12.95 15.42 16.69
CA PRO A 221 -13.00 16.44 17.72
C PRO A 221 -14.36 16.43 18.40
N LYS A 222 -14.38 16.25 19.72
CA LYS A 222 -15.57 16.39 20.54
C LYS A 222 -15.97 17.86 20.59
N LEU A 223 -17.09 18.19 19.99
CA LEU A 223 -17.75 19.46 20.22
C LEU A 223 -18.50 19.34 21.58
N ASP A 224 -17.96 19.95 22.61
CA ASP A 224 -18.62 20.06 23.90
C ASP A 224 -19.81 21.03 23.78
N LEU A 225 -21.02 20.49 23.76
CA LEU A 225 -22.24 21.26 23.98
C LEU A 225 -22.66 21.09 25.44
N PRO A 226 -22.78 22.16 26.22
CA PRO A 226 -23.13 22.08 27.64
C PRO A 226 -24.62 21.71 27.83
N GLY A 227 -24.83 20.69 28.60
CA GLY A 227 -26.02 20.46 29.38
C GLY A 227 -27.13 19.59 28.80
N THR A 228 -26.89 18.27 28.69
CA THR A 228 -28.01 17.31 28.76
C THR A 228 -27.61 16.09 29.60
N ARG A 229 -28.38 15.79 30.62
CA ARG A 229 -28.23 14.57 31.44
C ARG A 229 -28.64 13.35 30.61
N PRO A 230 -27.85 12.24 30.64
CA PRO A 230 -28.23 11.04 29.90
C PRO A 230 -29.16 10.16 30.72
N ASN A 231 -30.41 10.05 30.28
CA ASN A 231 -31.17 8.85 30.50
C ASN A 231 -31.79 8.44 29.15
N THR A 232 -31.40 7.29 28.67
CA THR A 232 -31.70 6.60 27.44
C THR A 232 -30.61 6.79 26.38
N VAL A 233 -30.12 5.66 25.82
CA VAL A 233 -29.28 5.59 24.63
C VAL A 233 -29.96 6.40 23.52
N PRO A 234 -29.34 7.48 22.98
CA PRO A 234 -29.95 8.17 21.86
C PRO A 234 -29.99 7.20 20.68
N ASP A 235 -31.18 6.83 20.26
CA ASP A 235 -31.38 6.19 18.99
C ASP A 235 -30.83 7.12 17.91
N ALA A 236 -29.69 6.75 17.29
CA ALA A 236 -29.03 7.58 16.28
C ALA A 236 -29.99 7.95 15.15
N ASN A 237 -31.00 7.11 14.90
CA ASN A 237 -32.06 7.38 13.93
C ASN A 237 -33.03 8.48 14.42
N LYS A 238 -33.26 8.62 15.74
CA LYS A 238 -34.08 9.73 16.26
C LYS A 238 -33.39 11.09 16.11
N VAL A 239 -32.06 11.16 16.32
CA VAL A 239 -31.30 12.41 16.20
C VAL A 239 -31.24 12.85 14.73
N VAL A 240 -31.02 11.95 13.79
CA VAL A 240 -30.94 12.26 12.35
C VAL A 240 -32.34 12.56 11.78
N MET A 241 -33.38 11.86 12.24
CA MET A 241 -34.78 12.19 11.87
C MET A 241 -35.19 13.58 12.35
N VAL A 242 -34.67 14.06 13.49
CA VAL A 242 -34.94 15.42 14.01
C VAL A 242 -34.25 16.49 13.15
N GLU A 243 -33.07 16.21 12.60
CA GLU A 243 -32.37 17.17 11.72
C GLU A 243 -33.02 17.38 10.35
N ASN A 244 -33.76 16.40 9.84
CA ASN A 244 -34.43 16.47 8.54
C ASN A 244 -35.95 16.73 8.63
N THR A 245 -36.48 16.99 9.80
CA THR A 245 -37.88 17.35 10.00
C THR A 245 -37.99 18.80 10.42
N VAL A 246 -38.80 19.55 9.77
CA VAL A 246 -39.33 20.83 10.27
C VAL A 246 -40.63 20.60 10.95
N SER A 247 -40.87 21.35 12.00
CA SER A 247 -42.13 21.30 12.73
C SER A 247 -42.93 22.55 12.46
N PHE A 248 -44.15 22.39 12.02
CA PHE A 248 -45.09 23.49 11.88
C PHE A 248 -46.32 23.26 12.78
N PHE A 249 -46.69 24.28 13.55
CA PHE A 249 -47.82 24.16 14.48
C PHE A 249 -49.16 24.05 13.73
N ARG A 250 -49.26 24.64 12.53
CA ARG A 250 -50.41 24.48 11.63
C ARG A 250 -50.74 23.00 11.37
N ASN A 251 -49.77 22.10 11.35
CA ASN A 251 -50.00 20.66 11.12
C ASN A 251 -50.68 20.01 12.36
N ILE A 252 -50.33 20.48 13.55
CA ILE A 252 -51.05 20.06 14.79
C ILE A 252 -52.50 20.53 14.74
N GLU A 253 -52.73 21.78 14.30
CA GLU A 253 -54.08 22.35 14.15
C GLU A 253 -54.87 21.58 13.11
N GLN A 254 -54.26 21.28 11.97
CA GLN A 254 -54.93 20.53 10.89
C GLN A 254 -55.30 19.13 11.37
N ALA A 255 -54.34 18.38 11.92
CA ALA A 255 -54.63 17.05 12.47
C ALA A 255 -55.74 17.08 13.56
N THR A 256 -55.75 18.14 14.35
CA THR A 256 -56.79 18.34 15.40
C THR A 256 -58.15 18.61 14.76
N ALA A 257 -58.24 19.43 13.72
CA ALA A 257 -59.46 19.70 12.99
C ALA A 257 -59.99 18.45 12.26
N GLU A 258 -59.11 17.54 11.82
CA GLU A 258 -59.43 16.26 11.23
C GLU A 258 -59.78 15.16 12.24
N GLY A 259 -59.74 15.46 13.55
CA GLY A 259 -60.03 14.51 14.64
C GLY A 259 -58.95 13.46 14.90
N THR A 260 -57.78 13.66 14.30
CA THR A 260 -56.59 12.76 14.46
C THR A 260 -55.44 13.41 15.25
N GLY A 261 -55.62 14.62 15.77
CA GLY A 261 -54.62 15.43 16.45
C GLY A 261 -54.75 15.45 17.99
N CYS A 262 -54.65 16.65 18.57
CA CYS A 262 -54.60 16.86 20.02
C CYS A 262 -55.94 17.33 20.57
N GLU A 263 -56.63 16.49 21.31
CA GLU A 263 -57.93 16.83 21.96
C GLU A 263 -57.83 18.03 22.91
N GLN A 264 -56.70 18.26 23.54
CA GLN A 264 -56.52 19.45 24.40
C GLN A 264 -56.43 20.76 23.59
N LEU A 265 -55.92 20.71 22.39
CA LEU A 265 -55.91 21.83 21.46
C LEU A 265 -57.36 22.09 20.97
N ALA A 266 -58.11 21.04 20.59
CA ALA A 266 -59.51 21.14 20.21
C ALA A 266 -60.35 21.74 21.34
N TYR A 267 -60.16 21.26 22.58
CA TYR A 267 -60.82 21.79 23.77
C TYR A 267 -60.50 23.27 23.99
N TYR A 268 -59.23 23.67 23.91
CA TYR A 268 -58.82 25.07 24.08
C TYR A 268 -59.48 25.96 23.00
N GLN A 269 -59.51 25.55 21.76
CA GLN A 269 -60.12 26.32 20.66
C GLN A 269 -61.63 26.57 20.88
N GLN A 270 -62.32 25.67 21.60
CA GLN A 270 -63.76 25.81 21.91
C GLN A 270 -64.05 26.59 23.21
N HIS A 271 -63.09 26.57 24.16
CA HIS A 271 -63.30 27.08 25.52
C HIS A 271 -62.31 28.22 25.87
N ALA A 272 -61.62 28.81 24.89
CA ALA A 272 -60.53 29.75 25.14
C ALA A 272 -60.93 31.01 25.95
N THR A 273 -62.21 31.40 25.88
CA THR A 273 -62.79 32.58 26.63
C THR A 273 -63.19 32.28 28.07
N GLU A 274 -63.12 31.02 28.51
CA GLU A 274 -63.51 30.63 29.85
C GLU A 274 -62.44 30.89 30.86
N ASP A 275 -62.88 31.21 32.14
CA ASP A 275 -61.90 31.39 33.22
C ASP A 275 -61.06 30.10 33.48
N GLY A 276 -59.79 30.27 33.77
CA GLY A 276 -58.91 29.18 34.15
C GLY A 276 -58.18 28.52 32.94
N MET A 277 -58.34 29.01 31.71
CA MET A 277 -57.65 28.44 30.50
C MET A 277 -56.16 28.80 30.36
N GLU A 278 -55.65 29.72 31.14
CA GLU A 278 -54.24 30.18 31.10
C GLU A 278 -53.20 29.06 31.23
N PRO A 279 -53.34 28.06 32.12
CA PRO A 279 -52.35 26.95 32.18
C PRO A 279 -52.33 26.08 30.93
N LEU A 280 -53.49 25.86 30.31
CA LEU A 280 -53.64 25.11 29.07
C LEU A 280 -53.07 25.88 27.90
N TRP A 281 -53.33 27.18 27.80
CA TRP A 281 -52.72 28.08 26.82
C TRP A 281 -51.21 28.10 26.94
N PHE A 282 -50.63 28.21 28.12
CA PHE A 282 -49.19 28.14 28.32
C PHE A 282 -48.57 26.80 27.90
N ALA A 283 -49.26 25.71 28.14
CA ALA A 283 -48.86 24.40 27.69
C ALA A 283 -48.82 24.31 26.13
N LEU A 284 -49.82 24.88 25.46
CA LEU A 284 -49.89 24.94 23.98
C LEU A 284 -48.80 25.85 23.39
N ILE A 285 -48.48 27.01 24.03
CA ILE A 285 -47.36 27.87 23.65
C ILE A 285 -46.04 27.11 23.69
N SER A 286 -45.87 26.21 24.64
CA SER A 286 -44.64 25.40 24.78
C SER A 286 -44.43 24.47 23.59
N LEU A 287 -45.50 24.02 22.92
CA LEU A 287 -45.43 23.26 21.65
C LEU A 287 -45.14 24.20 20.49
N ALA A 288 -45.88 25.33 20.39
CA ALA A 288 -45.76 26.31 19.32
C ALA A 288 -44.29 26.83 19.21
N ARG A 289 -43.64 27.08 20.35
CA ARG A 289 -42.22 27.56 20.38
C ARG A 289 -41.23 26.60 19.70
N ARG A 290 -41.61 25.38 19.42
CA ARG A 290 -40.78 24.36 18.75
C ARG A 290 -41.11 24.22 17.25
N CYS A 291 -41.97 25.10 16.74
CA CYS A 291 -42.43 25.11 15.36
C CYS A 291 -41.92 26.36 14.60
N GLU A 292 -41.68 26.24 13.32
CA GLU A 292 -41.23 27.37 12.47
C GLU A 292 -42.25 28.51 12.42
N ASP A 293 -43.51 28.16 12.32
CA ASP A 293 -44.65 29.09 12.34
C ASP A 293 -45.16 29.39 13.76
N GLY A 294 -44.42 28.94 14.79
CA GLY A 294 -44.90 28.82 16.15
C GLY A 294 -45.27 30.14 16.78
N PHE A 295 -44.56 31.25 16.57
CA PHE A 295 -44.88 32.54 17.19
C PHE A 295 -46.17 33.13 16.63
N GLU A 296 -46.38 33.05 15.31
CA GLU A 296 -47.63 33.52 14.68
C GLU A 296 -48.85 32.68 15.16
N ARG A 297 -48.66 31.37 15.33
CA ARG A 297 -49.70 30.48 15.84
C ARG A 297 -49.97 30.65 17.33
N ALA A 298 -48.92 30.92 18.12
CA ALA A 298 -49.09 31.27 19.53
C ALA A 298 -49.87 32.58 19.73
N LYS A 299 -49.64 33.56 18.82
CA LYS A 299 -50.42 34.79 18.75
C LYS A 299 -51.88 34.52 18.44
N ALA A 300 -52.16 33.69 17.42
CA ALA A 300 -53.54 33.30 17.08
C ALA A 300 -54.26 32.61 18.24
N LEU A 301 -53.57 31.77 19.03
CA LEU A 301 -54.08 31.16 20.25
C LEU A 301 -54.34 32.21 21.35
N ALA A 302 -53.50 33.25 21.45
CA ALA A 302 -53.69 34.34 22.39
C ALA A 302 -54.89 35.25 22.01
N ASP A 303 -55.10 35.49 20.71
CA ASP A 303 -56.22 36.31 20.18
C ASP A 303 -57.59 35.66 20.46
N MET A 304 -57.65 34.37 20.78
CA MET A 304 -58.88 33.69 21.19
C MET A 304 -59.30 34.01 22.63
N HIS A 305 -58.42 34.55 23.46
CA HIS A 305 -58.67 34.97 24.87
C HIS A 305 -58.16 36.41 25.01
N PRO A 306 -58.78 37.26 25.89
CA PRO A 306 -58.37 38.64 26.06
C PRO A 306 -57.07 38.81 26.81
N TYR A 307 -55.96 38.21 26.34
CA TYR A 307 -54.60 38.36 26.85
C TYR A 307 -53.86 39.44 26.08
N GLU A 308 -53.10 40.27 26.82
CA GLU A 308 -52.23 41.29 26.22
C GLU A 308 -51.03 40.68 25.57
N TYR A 309 -50.53 41.29 24.47
CA TYR A 309 -49.35 40.85 23.69
C TYR A 309 -48.07 40.71 24.55
N ASP A 310 -47.89 41.63 25.51
CA ASP A 310 -46.74 41.58 26.43
C ASP A 310 -46.72 40.32 27.26
N ARG A 311 -47.89 39.82 27.65
CA ARG A 311 -48.06 38.56 28.39
C ARG A 311 -47.75 37.33 27.54
N LEU A 312 -48.05 37.38 26.27
CA LEU A 312 -47.65 36.30 25.32
C LEU A 312 -46.10 36.24 25.22
N THR A 313 -45.44 37.40 25.07
CA THR A 313 -43.98 37.46 24.96
C THR A 313 -43.29 36.99 26.25
N GLU A 314 -43.82 37.33 27.41
CA GLU A 314 -43.38 36.82 28.71
C GLU A 314 -43.48 35.29 28.79
N LYS A 315 -44.67 34.75 28.51
CA LYS A 315 -44.92 33.31 28.52
C LYS A 315 -44.06 32.55 27.48
N TRP A 316 -43.92 33.08 26.27
CA TRP A 316 -43.04 32.54 25.21
C TRP A 316 -41.60 32.37 25.70
N ASN A 317 -41.05 33.39 26.37
CA ASN A 317 -39.70 33.38 26.90
C ASN A 317 -39.52 32.43 28.10
N HIS A 318 -40.57 32.14 28.87
CA HIS A 318 -40.51 31.24 30.02
C HIS A 318 -40.69 29.75 29.69
N THR A 319 -41.00 29.36 28.44
CA THR A 319 -41.14 27.95 28.08
C THR A 319 -39.79 27.24 28.09
N LYS A 320 -39.66 26.13 28.82
CA LYS A 320 -38.43 25.35 28.98
C LYS A 320 -38.33 24.11 28.04
N GLY A 321 -39.45 23.62 27.55
CA GLY A 321 -39.56 22.42 26.70
C GLY A 321 -41.02 22.17 26.30
N PRO A 322 -41.29 21.25 25.35
CA PRO A 322 -42.64 20.93 24.95
C PRO A 322 -43.38 20.22 26.08
N THR A 323 -44.58 20.62 26.37
CA THR A 323 -45.42 20.01 27.41
C THR A 323 -45.81 18.58 27.01
N PRO A 324 -45.53 17.56 27.83
CA PRO A 324 -45.90 16.17 27.58
C PRO A 324 -47.40 15.95 27.74
N CYS A 325 -47.96 14.95 27.02
CA CYS A 325 -49.38 14.58 27.10
C CYS A 325 -49.87 14.34 28.53
N ILE A 326 -49.08 13.69 29.39
CA ILE A 326 -49.40 13.46 30.79
C ILE A 326 -49.56 14.77 31.58
N LYS A 327 -48.82 15.82 31.21
CA LYS A 327 -48.95 17.15 31.85
C LYS A 327 -50.17 17.89 31.35
N PHE A 328 -50.52 17.74 30.06
CA PHE A 328 -51.79 18.23 29.52
C PHE A 328 -52.98 17.67 30.26
N ASP A 329 -53.02 16.35 30.52
CA ASP A 329 -54.05 15.67 31.28
C ASP A 329 -54.10 16.15 32.72
N THR A 330 -52.98 16.44 33.35
CA THR A 330 -52.91 17.02 34.69
C THR A 330 -53.50 18.43 34.75
N ILE A 331 -53.33 19.24 33.70
CA ILE A 331 -53.81 20.63 33.59
C ILE A 331 -55.30 20.66 33.33
N ASN A 332 -55.79 19.81 32.47
CA ASN A 332 -57.19 19.74 32.10
C ASN A 332 -57.62 18.26 32.04
N PRO A 333 -57.98 17.66 33.17
CA PRO A 333 -58.30 16.27 33.31
C PRO A 333 -59.55 15.83 32.52
N GLY A 334 -59.58 14.57 32.05
CA GLY A 334 -60.70 13.94 31.38
C GLY A 334 -60.83 14.22 29.88
N VAL A 335 -60.14 15.19 29.35
CA VAL A 335 -60.10 15.46 27.90
C VAL A 335 -59.21 14.45 27.17
N CYS A 336 -58.08 14.09 27.77
CA CYS A 336 -57.16 13.12 27.19
C CYS A 336 -57.71 11.68 27.22
N ASP A 337 -58.72 11.37 28.03
CA ASP A 337 -59.38 10.04 28.06
C ASP A 337 -60.00 9.64 26.69
N LYS A 338 -60.39 10.62 25.91
CA LYS A 338 -60.95 10.44 24.55
C LYS A 338 -59.92 10.44 23.45
N CYS A 339 -58.66 10.79 23.77
CA CYS A 339 -57.59 10.92 22.75
C CYS A 339 -57.02 9.55 22.39
N PRO A 340 -57.09 9.12 21.11
CA PRO A 340 -56.58 7.81 20.67
C PRO A 340 -55.08 7.68 20.83
N HIS A 341 -54.35 8.79 21.05
CA HIS A 341 -52.89 8.89 21.15
C HIS A 341 -52.39 8.96 22.60
N PHE A 342 -53.28 9.17 23.59
CA PHE A 342 -52.87 9.26 24.99
C PHE A 342 -52.20 7.96 25.45
N GLY A 343 -51.02 8.08 26.08
CA GLY A 343 -50.20 6.95 26.47
C GLY A 343 -49.35 6.32 25.35
N LYS A 344 -49.59 6.65 24.06
CA LYS A 344 -48.87 6.15 22.91
C LYS A 344 -47.81 7.16 22.40
N ILE A 345 -47.98 8.44 22.66
CA ILE A 345 -47.05 9.53 22.29
C ILE A 345 -46.61 10.31 23.52
N THR A 346 -45.41 10.94 23.42
CA THR A 346 -44.88 11.76 24.53
C THR A 346 -45.52 13.14 24.58
N ASN A 347 -45.73 13.76 23.44
CA ASN A 347 -46.34 15.09 23.28
C ASN A 347 -46.88 15.28 21.85
N PRO A 348 -47.77 16.26 21.62
CA PRO A 348 -48.42 16.51 20.33
C PRO A 348 -47.47 17.02 19.21
N LEU A 349 -46.23 17.38 19.50
CA LEU A 349 -45.27 17.77 18.44
C LEU A 349 -45.03 16.69 17.39
N ILE A 350 -45.41 15.45 17.65
CA ILE A 350 -45.32 14.41 16.64
C ILE A 350 -46.14 14.73 15.39
N PHE A 351 -47.24 15.44 15.55
CA PHE A 351 -48.17 15.84 14.47
C PHE A 351 -47.66 17.08 13.73
N SER A 352 -46.66 17.83 14.25
CA SER A 352 -46.12 19.04 13.63
C SER A 352 -45.13 18.79 12.50
N ARG A 353 -44.65 17.56 12.35
CA ARG A 353 -43.45 17.24 11.58
C ARG A 353 -43.71 17.11 10.09
N GLU A 354 -42.96 17.85 9.29
CA GLU A 354 -42.85 17.68 7.87
C GLU A 354 -41.45 17.19 7.52
N TYR A 355 -41.36 16.28 6.56
CA TYR A 355 -40.07 15.82 6.06
C TYR A 355 -39.66 16.67 4.87
N LYS A 356 -38.49 17.33 4.97
CA LYS A 356 -37.89 18.05 3.85
C LYS A 356 -37.10 17.05 3.02
N THR A 357 -37.61 16.71 1.86
CA THR A 357 -36.97 15.80 0.90
C THR A 357 -36.98 16.36 -0.50
N ASN A 358 -35.92 16.06 -1.27
CA ASN A 358 -35.77 16.50 -2.64
C ASN A 358 -35.70 15.29 -3.59
N THR A 359 -36.41 15.38 -4.71
CA THR A 359 -36.46 14.38 -5.77
C THR A 359 -35.85 14.88 -7.08
N GLU A 360 -35.21 16.05 -7.09
CA GLU A 360 -34.63 16.67 -8.28
C GLU A 360 -33.14 16.38 -8.39
N ALA A 361 -32.62 16.45 -9.62
CA ALA A 361 -31.19 16.44 -9.88
C ALA A 361 -30.55 17.79 -9.49
N ALA A 362 -29.31 17.79 -9.07
CA ALA A 362 -28.61 18.99 -8.66
C ALA A 362 -27.15 19.00 -9.15
N GLU A 363 -26.63 20.18 -9.45
CA GLU A 363 -25.20 20.38 -9.63
C GLU A 363 -24.55 20.72 -8.28
N ILE A 364 -23.50 20.00 -7.92
CA ILE A 364 -22.77 20.19 -6.67
C ILE A 364 -21.33 20.59 -7.03
N THR A 365 -20.92 21.80 -6.62
CA THR A 365 -19.53 22.22 -6.73
C THR A 365 -18.78 21.78 -5.48
N ILE A 366 -17.73 21.00 -5.67
CA ILE A 366 -16.85 20.53 -4.61
C ILE A 366 -15.42 21.03 -4.85
N GLN A 367 -14.64 21.16 -3.78
CA GLN A 367 -13.22 21.36 -3.86
C GLN A 367 -12.54 19.98 -3.82
N ARG A 368 -11.88 19.59 -4.91
CA ARG A 368 -11.09 18.34 -4.96
C ARG A 368 -9.62 18.70 -4.80
N GLU A 369 -8.97 18.04 -3.87
CA GLU A 369 -7.52 18.12 -3.75
C GLU A 369 -6.88 17.38 -4.93
N ILE A 370 -6.15 18.13 -5.76
CA ILE A 370 -5.45 17.61 -6.95
C ILE A 370 -3.95 17.43 -6.70
N SER A 371 -3.42 18.09 -5.67
CA SER A 371 -2.08 17.91 -5.10
C SER A 371 -2.11 18.41 -3.66
N GLN A 372 -1.05 18.17 -2.90
CA GLN A 372 -0.96 18.60 -1.50
C GLN A 372 -1.31 20.10 -1.37
N ASP A 373 -2.35 20.42 -0.60
CA ASP A 373 -2.90 21.77 -0.37
C ASP A 373 -3.38 22.54 -1.63
N VAL A 374 -3.49 21.87 -2.79
CA VAL A 374 -4.01 22.48 -4.03
C VAL A 374 -5.39 21.91 -4.34
N PHE A 375 -6.41 22.75 -4.20
CA PHE A 375 -7.80 22.38 -4.45
C PHE A 375 -8.30 22.98 -5.77
N GLN A 376 -9.04 22.19 -6.52
CA GLN A 376 -9.73 22.63 -7.73
C GLN A 376 -11.23 22.44 -7.58
N PRO A 377 -12.06 23.46 -7.94
CA PRO A 377 -13.50 23.28 -7.97
C PRO A 377 -13.89 22.31 -9.10
N ILE A 378 -14.64 21.29 -8.74
CA ILE A 378 -15.21 20.31 -9.68
C ILE A 378 -16.72 20.33 -9.53
N VAL A 379 -17.44 20.39 -10.65
CA VAL A 379 -18.89 20.28 -10.67
C VAL A 379 -19.28 18.82 -10.85
N LEU A 380 -19.98 18.26 -9.86
CA LEU A 380 -20.57 16.94 -9.92
C LEU A 380 -22.07 17.07 -10.21
N ASN A 381 -22.54 16.29 -11.18
CA ASN A 381 -23.96 16.19 -11.47
C ASN A 381 -24.57 15.08 -10.57
N LYS A 382 -25.23 15.47 -9.50
CA LYS A 382 -26.02 14.59 -8.64
C LYS A 382 -27.31 14.25 -9.38
N PRO A 383 -27.55 12.98 -9.78
CA PRO A 383 -28.78 12.61 -10.47
C PRO A 383 -29.99 12.69 -9.53
N ALA A 384 -31.18 12.77 -10.12
CA ALA A 384 -32.40 12.56 -9.36
C ALA A 384 -32.39 11.18 -8.67
N PRO A 385 -32.95 11.02 -7.47
CA PRO A 385 -32.99 9.73 -6.80
C PRO A 385 -33.88 8.76 -7.60
N PRO A 386 -33.61 7.44 -7.55
CA PRO A 386 -34.48 6.46 -8.18
C PRO A 386 -35.91 6.51 -7.63
N LYS A 387 -36.88 6.04 -8.43
CA LYS A 387 -38.31 6.01 -8.03
C LYS A 387 -38.48 5.28 -6.70
N GLY A 388 -39.23 5.91 -5.78
CA GLY A 388 -39.46 5.42 -4.42
C GLY A 388 -38.41 5.85 -3.39
N PHE A 389 -37.38 6.57 -3.81
CA PHE A 389 -36.39 7.17 -2.93
C PHE A 389 -36.39 8.70 -3.05
N SER A 390 -35.89 9.35 -2.01
CA SER A 390 -35.71 10.80 -1.97
C SER A 390 -34.44 11.19 -1.23
N TYR A 391 -33.92 12.39 -1.51
CA TYR A 391 -32.81 12.99 -0.76
C TYR A 391 -33.35 13.90 0.34
N GLY A 392 -32.72 13.92 1.51
CA GLY A 392 -33.00 14.90 2.54
C GLY A 392 -32.41 16.27 2.19
N ASP A 393 -33.00 17.37 2.69
CA ASP A 393 -32.49 18.75 2.47
C ASP A 393 -31.07 18.96 3.02
N HIS A 394 -30.70 18.23 4.04
CA HIS A 394 -29.35 18.23 4.62
C HIS A 394 -28.52 16.99 4.24
N GLY A 395 -28.91 16.33 3.13
CA GLY A 395 -28.36 15.07 2.68
C GLY A 395 -29.01 13.85 3.31
N GLY A 396 -28.66 12.68 2.78
CA GLY A 396 -29.22 11.40 3.19
C GLY A 396 -30.22 10.83 2.20
N ILE A 397 -30.40 9.53 2.25
CA ILE A 397 -31.28 8.76 1.36
C ILE A 397 -32.43 8.23 2.18
N TYR A 398 -33.65 8.47 1.71
CA TYR A 398 -34.89 8.05 2.33
C TYR A 398 -35.70 7.20 1.36
N ILE A 399 -36.49 6.26 1.94
CA ILE A 399 -37.47 5.45 1.22
C ILE A 399 -38.85 5.64 1.87
N ASP A 400 -39.90 5.84 1.05
CA ASP A 400 -41.28 5.88 1.51
C ASP A 400 -41.82 4.45 1.58
N LYS A 401 -42.20 4.03 2.79
CA LYS A 401 -42.88 2.73 3.02
C LYS A 401 -44.26 2.93 3.57
N VAL A 402 -45.22 2.26 2.97
CA VAL A 402 -46.55 2.11 3.55
C VAL A 402 -46.48 1.05 4.65
N ILE A 403 -46.68 1.45 5.88
CA ILE A 403 -46.75 0.58 7.04
C ILE A 403 -48.23 0.44 7.42
N GLU A 404 -48.71 -0.78 7.58
CA GLU A 404 -50.02 -1.09 8.08
C GLU A 404 -49.94 -1.23 9.60
N ASP A 405 -50.67 -0.39 10.33
CA ASP A 405 -50.71 -0.44 11.78
C ASP A 405 -51.59 -1.63 12.24
N ALA A 406 -51.51 -1.96 13.52
CA ALA A 406 -52.28 -3.10 14.11
C ALA A 406 -53.82 -3.03 13.89
N ASP A 407 -54.32 -1.85 13.60
CA ASP A 407 -55.72 -1.58 13.29
C ASP A 407 -56.06 -1.57 11.79
N GLY A 408 -55.07 -1.95 10.90
CA GLY A 408 -55.28 -2.00 9.44
C GLY A 408 -55.14 -0.65 8.73
N THR A 409 -54.76 0.41 9.44
CA THR A 409 -54.58 1.74 8.87
C THR A 409 -53.25 1.82 8.17
N LYS A 410 -53.24 2.16 6.88
CA LYS A 410 -52.05 2.32 6.06
C LYS A 410 -51.51 3.74 6.23
N MET A 411 -50.32 3.86 6.80
CA MET A 411 -49.60 5.12 6.91
C MET A 411 -48.29 5.08 6.08
N SER A 412 -48.06 6.14 5.31
CA SER A 412 -46.76 6.31 4.67
C SER A 412 -45.71 6.77 5.69
N LYS A 413 -44.61 6.05 5.80
CA LYS A 413 -43.51 6.40 6.70
C LYS A 413 -42.23 6.49 5.92
N GLN A 414 -41.53 7.62 6.07
CA GLN A 414 -40.19 7.75 5.56
C GLN A 414 -39.15 7.05 6.45
N ILE A 415 -38.36 6.20 5.85
CA ILE A 415 -37.28 5.47 6.53
C ILE A 415 -35.97 5.95 5.95
N MET A 416 -35.04 6.42 6.80
CA MET A 416 -33.68 6.76 6.40
C MET A 416 -32.92 5.48 6.08
N VAL A 417 -32.40 5.41 4.85
CA VAL A 417 -31.60 4.30 4.34
C VAL A 417 -30.11 4.57 4.60
N LEU A 418 -29.68 5.82 4.37
CA LEU A 418 -28.29 6.26 4.55
C LEU A 418 -28.29 7.72 5.02
N GLY A 419 -27.44 8.09 5.97
CA GLY A 419 -27.40 9.42 6.59
C GLY A 419 -26.65 10.49 5.76
N TYR A 420 -26.29 10.21 4.52
CA TYR A 420 -25.63 11.12 3.59
C TYR A 420 -25.93 10.70 2.15
N ASP A 421 -25.65 11.58 1.19
CA ASP A 421 -25.92 11.30 -0.23
C ASP A 421 -24.92 10.28 -0.77
N LEU A 422 -25.41 9.36 -1.59
CA LEU A 422 -24.66 8.38 -2.34
C LEU A 422 -25.29 8.27 -3.73
N PHE A 423 -24.51 8.46 -4.78
CA PHE A 423 -25.06 8.39 -6.16
C PHE A 423 -23.99 7.89 -7.15
N VAL A 424 -24.45 7.34 -8.28
CA VAL A 424 -23.57 6.91 -9.37
C VAL A 424 -23.10 8.15 -10.14
N THR A 425 -21.79 8.36 -10.13
CA THR A 425 -21.17 9.45 -10.89
C THR A 425 -20.96 9.01 -12.33
N ASP A 426 -20.38 7.82 -12.56
CA ASP A 426 -20.08 7.30 -13.88
C ASP A 426 -20.15 5.79 -13.95
N ILE A 427 -20.31 5.27 -15.17
CA ILE A 427 -20.03 3.86 -15.51
C ILE A 427 -18.70 3.86 -16.27
N LEU A 428 -17.72 3.13 -15.76
CA LEU A 428 -16.39 3.02 -16.35
C LEU A 428 -16.26 1.71 -17.11
N HIS A 429 -15.53 1.72 -18.22
CA HIS A 429 -15.17 0.52 -18.98
C HIS A 429 -13.66 0.35 -18.93
N VAL A 430 -13.19 -0.72 -18.30
CA VAL A 430 -11.77 -1.04 -18.11
C VAL A 430 -11.53 -2.48 -18.54
N GLU A 431 -10.67 -2.72 -19.54
CA GLU A 431 -10.27 -4.06 -20.01
C GLU A 431 -11.41 -5.05 -20.28
N GLY A 432 -12.55 -4.56 -20.82
CA GLY A 432 -13.70 -5.39 -21.11
C GLY A 432 -14.67 -5.59 -19.93
N GLU A 433 -14.36 -5.08 -18.74
CA GLU A 433 -15.25 -5.06 -17.60
C GLU A 433 -15.91 -3.68 -17.42
N HIS A 434 -17.17 -3.67 -17.03
CA HIS A 434 -17.85 -2.46 -16.57
C HIS A 434 -17.73 -2.30 -15.06
N LEU A 435 -17.33 -1.10 -14.63
CA LEU A 435 -17.21 -0.73 -13.23
C LEU A 435 -18.19 0.39 -12.91
N VAL A 436 -18.81 0.34 -11.76
CA VAL A 436 -19.66 1.40 -11.21
C VAL A 436 -18.79 2.34 -10.39
N HIS A 437 -18.79 3.62 -10.73
CA HIS A 437 -18.15 4.67 -9.95
C HIS A 437 -19.22 5.48 -9.22
N MET A 438 -19.12 5.52 -7.88
CA MET A 438 -20.08 6.21 -7.02
C MET A 438 -19.37 7.23 -6.12
N THR A 439 -20.12 8.27 -5.79
CA THR A 439 -19.68 9.32 -4.87
C THR A 439 -20.60 9.35 -3.64
N ALA A 440 -20.00 9.33 -2.46
CA ALA A 440 -20.66 9.53 -1.18
C ALA A 440 -20.28 10.89 -0.59
N MET A 441 -21.29 11.74 -0.31
CA MET A 441 -21.12 13.09 0.24
C MET A 441 -21.29 13.06 1.76
N ARG A 442 -20.22 12.93 2.51
CA ARG A 442 -20.24 12.90 3.98
C ARG A 442 -19.99 14.28 4.59
N LYS A 443 -20.43 14.52 5.82
CA LYS A 443 -20.12 15.76 6.57
C LYS A 443 -18.61 16.02 6.71
N ILE A 444 -17.79 14.97 6.72
CA ILE A 444 -16.33 15.01 6.85
C ILE A 444 -15.59 15.06 5.51
N GLY A 445 -16.32 15.12 4.39
CA GLY A 445 -15.74 15.12 3.04
C GLY A 445 -16.36 14.09 2.11
N MET A 446 -15.94 14.15 0.86
CA MET A 446 -16.37 13.25 -0.20
C MET A 446 -15.57 11.94 -0.16
N VAL A 447 -16.25 10.84 -0.46
CA VAL A 447 -15.63 9.53 -0.67
C VAL A 447 -16.08 8.98 -2.01
N GLU A 448 -15.11 8.57 -2.82
CA GLU A 448 -15.36 7.89 -4.09
C GLU A 448 -15.08 6.40 -3.95
N LEU A 449 -15.91 5.58 -4.58
CA LEU A 449 -15.72 4.15 -4.63
C LEU A 449 -15.98 3.61 -6.02
N THR A 450 -15.27 2.55 -6.38
CA THR A 450 -15.45 1.86 -7.65
C THR A 450 -15.50 0.35 -7.39
N PHE A 451 -16.47 -0.33 -8.01
CA PHE A 451 -16.61 -1.78 -7.90
C PHE A 451 -17.15 -2.37 -9.21
N PRO A 452 -16.91 -3.67 -9.50
CA PRO A 452 -17.41 -4.31 -10.70
C PRO A 452 -18.95 -4.25 -10.79
N GLN A 453 -19.48 -3.86 -11.93
CA GLN A 453 -20.93 -3.78 -12.14
C GLN A 453 -21.63 -5.13 -11.88
N LYS A 454 -20.95 -6.24 -12.13
CA LYS A 454 -21.47 -7.59 -11.81
C LYS A 454 -21.79 -7.82 -10.34
N ALA A 455 -21.18 -7.05 -9.42
CA ALA A 455 -21.44 -7.16 -7.97
C ALA A 455 -22.88 -6.81 -7.59
N ILE A 456 -23.60 -6.02 -8.42
CA ILE A 456 -25.02 -5.66 -8.17
C ILE A 456 -25.98 -6.85 -8.31
N ILE A 457 -25.54 -8.00 -8.83
CA ILE A 457 -26.33 -9.21 -8.91
C ILE A 457 -26.52 -9.82 -7.52
N SER A 458 -25.54 -9.62 -6.64
CA SER A 458 -25.54 -10.16 -5.27
C SER A 458 -25.61 -9.04 -4.25
N LYS A 459 -26.60 -9.12 -3.34
CA LYS A 459 -26.74 -8.20 -2.20
C LYS A 459 -25.47 -8.18 -1.37
N ASP A 460 -24.92 -9.36 -1.04
CA ASP A 460 -23.77 -9.49 -0.15
C ASP A 460 -22.49 -8.90 -0.78
N GLU A 461 -22.29 -9.09 -2.09
CA GLU A 461 -21.14 -8.50 -2.79
C GLU A 461 -21.25 -6.97 -2.87
N THR A 462 -22.43 -6.45 -3.16
CA THR A 462 -22.68 -5.00 -3.17
C THR A 462 -22.41 -4.38 -1.81
N LEU A 463 -22.98 -4.95 -0.75
CA LEU A 463 -22.82 -4.43 0.61
C LEU A 463 -21.35 -4.55 1.09
N LYS A 464 -20.62 -5.61 0.73
CA LYS A 464 -19.19 -5.72 1.00
C LYS A 464 -18.38 -4.64 0.28
N ALA A 465 -18.71 -4.36 -0.99
CA ALA A 465 -18.05 -3.29 -1.74
C ALA A 465 -18.29 -1.91 -1.10
N LEU A 466 -19.52 -1.61 -0.67
CA LEU A 466 -19.86 -0.39 0.05
C LEU A 466 -19.16 -0.30 1.41
N ALA A 467 -19.16 -1.40 2.18
CA ALA A 467 -18.56 -1.46 3.50
C ALA A 467 -17.02 -1.32 3.46
N SER A 468 -16.36 -1.72 2.36
CA SER A 468 -14.92 -1.50 2.18
C SER A 468 -14.52 -0.02 2.22
N GLN A 469 -15.47 0.88 1.90
CA GLN A 469 -15.34 2.33 1.99
C GLN A 469 -16.11 2.91 3.18
N ASN A 470 -16.42 2.08 4.18
CA ASN A 470 -17.18 2.46 5.36
C ASN A 470 -18.55 3.08 5.02
N ILE A 471 -19.22 2.62 3.95
CA ILE A 471 -20.59 2.97 3.59
C ILE A 471 -21.50 1.86 4.10
N VAL A 472 -22.24 2.15 5.19
CA VAL A 472 -23.10 1.20 5.90
C VAL A 472 -24.49 1.80 6.02
N ALA A 473 -25.54 0.98 5.81
CA ALA A 473 -26.92 1.40 5.96
C ALA A 473 -27.18 2.00 7.35
N ALA A 474 -28.12 2.93 7.42
CA ALA A 474 -28.59 3.46 8.70
C ALA A 474 -29.21 2.33 9.54
N PHE A 475 -29.05 2.41 10.86
CA PHE A 475 -29.56 1.39 11.79
C PHE A 475 -31.07 1.22 11.63
N GLY A 476 -31.50 -0.03 11.44
CA GLY A 476 -32.93 -0.36 11.31
C GLY A 476 -33.14 -1.71 10.61
N ALA A 477 -34.18 -2.44 10.99
CA ALA A 477 -34.50 -3.73 10.38
C ALA A 477 -34.75 -3.58 8.87
N GLY A 478 -34.06 -4.35 8.06
CA GLY A 478 -34.18 -4.35 6.59
C GLY A 478 -33.54 -3.20 5.84
N ASN A 479 -32.82 -2.28 6.51
CA ASN A 479 -32.15 -1.17 5.84
C ASN A 479 -30.98 -1.61 4.92
N ASP A 480 -30.31 -2.71 5.21
CA ASP A 480 -29.33 -3.31 4.27
C ASP A 480 -29.98 -3.70 2.93
N LYS A 481 -31.21 -4.21 2.98
CA LYS A 481 -32.00 -4.50 1.77
C LYS A 481 -32.38 -3.21 1.04
N ASN A 482 -32.82 -2.19 1.77
CA ASN A 482 -33.19 -0.89 1.19
C ASN A 482 -31.98 -0.21 0.53
N LEU A 483 -30.78 -0.26 1.15
CA LEU A 483 -29.56 0.27 0.58
C LEU A 483 -29.15 -0.48 -0.70
N PHE A 484 -29.24 -1.81 -0.68
CA PHE A 484 -28.99 -2.61 -1.87
C PHE A 484 -29.95 -2.27 -3.02
N GLU A 485 -31.26 -2.19 -2.74
CA GLU A 485 -32.28 -1.82 -3.74
C GLU A 485 -32.04 -0.41 -4.29
N TYR A 486 -31.65 0.53 -3.44
CA TYR A 486 -31.27 1.89 -3.85
C TYR A 486 -30.06 1.87 -4.82
N VAL A 487 -28.96 1.23 -4.44
CA VAL A 487 -27.73 1.17 -5.27
C VAL A 487 -28.02 0.48 -6.60
N ARG A 488 -28.76 -0.62 -6.57
CA ARG A 488 -29.17 -1.34 -7.79
C ARG A 488 -29.97 -0.44 -8.73
N ALA A 489 -30.97 0.28 -8.21
CA ALA A 489 -31.78 1.19 -9.01
C ALA A 489 -30.95 2.37 -9.57
N CYS A 490 -29.99 2.92 -8.79
CA CYS A 490 -29.06 3.93 -9.29
C CYS A 490 -28.20 3.40 -10.46
N VAL A 491 -27.69 2.17 -10.34
CA VAL A 491 -26.86 1.56 -11.40
C VAL A 491 -27.67 1.24 -12.64
N GLU A 492 -28.89 0.71 -12.48
CA GLU A 492 -29.82 0.46 -13.59
C GLU A 492 -30.13 1.77 -14.34
N HIS A 493 -30.46 2.83 -13.60
CA HIS A 493 -30.71 4.16 -14.20
C HIS A 493 -29.48 4.72 -14.91
N ALA A 494 -28.29 4.64 -14.30
CA ALA A 494 -27.06 5.13 -14.89
C ALA A 494 -26.70 4.33 -16.15
N SER A 495 -26.83 3.02 -16.13
CA SER A 495 -26.54 2.13 -17.27
C SER A 495 -27.47 2.36 -18.47
N ALA A 496 -28.70 2.81 -18.21
CA ALA A 496 -29.67 3.13 -19.28
C ALA A 496 -29.42 4.52 -19.91
N ASN A 497 -28.84 5.47 -19.14
CA ASN A 497 -28.78 6.88 -19.56
C ASN A 497 -27.37 7.42 -19.78
N LYS A 498 -26.31 6.67 -19.37
CA LYS A 498 -24.92 7.09 -19.53
C LYS A 498 -24.15 6.10 -20.41
N SER A 499 -23.39 6.64 -21.37
CA SER A 499 -22.41 5.83 -22.10
C SER A 499 -21.21 5.54 -21.20
N PRO A 500 -20.72 4.27 -21.14
CA PRO A 500 -19.55 3.95 -20.35
C PRO A 500 -18.31 4.73 -20.80
N ILE A 501 -17.60 5.31 -19.85
CA ILE A 501 -16.35 6.03 -20.09
C ILE A 501 -15.23 4.99 -20.21
N LYS A 502 -14.54 4.95 -21.35
CA LYS A 502 -13.36 4.10 -21.54
C LYS A 502 -12.21 4.66 -20.71
N VAL A 503 -11.78 3.90 -19.70
CA VAL A 503 -10.69 4.29 -18.79
C VAL A 503 -9.42 3.56 -19.17
N PRO A 504 -8.30 4.27 -19.34
CA PRO A 504 -7.00 3.64 -19.52
C PRO A 504 -6.58 2.79 -18.31
N ASN A 505 -5.94 1.66 -18.58
CA ASN A 505 -5.42 0.75 -17.55
C ASN A 505 -3.93 0.90 -17.31
N SER A 506 -3.28 1.81 -18.01
CA SER A 506 -1.84 2.07 -17.92
C SER A 506 -1.51 3.53 -18.15
N TYR A 507 -0.40 3.97 -17.59
CA TYR A 507 0.21 5.26 -17.86
C TYR A 507 0.77 5.35 -19.28
N GLY A 508 1.27 6.52 -19.67
CA GLY A 508 1.98 6.74 -20.92
C GLY A 508 1.07 6.91 -22.14
N TRP A 509 1.67 6.72 -23.31
CA TRP A 509 1.01 6.90 -24.60
C TRP A 509 -0.12 5.89 -24.82
N GLN A 510 -1.29 6.38 -25.23
CA GLN A 510 -2.42 5.57 -25.65
C GLN A 510 -2.49 5.47 -27.18
N SER A 511 -3.33 4.56 -27.70
CA SER A 511 -3.46 4.32 -29.13
C SER A 511 -4.00 5.50 -29.93
N ASP A 512 -4.75 6.39 -29.27
CA ASP A 512 -5.33 7.62 -29.81
C ASP A 512 -4.41 8.86 -29.71
N ASN A 513 -3.13 8.67 -29.40
CA ASN A 513 -2.12 9.69 -29.16
C ASN A 513 -2.36 10.55 -27.89
N THR A 514 -3.30 10.18 -27.03
CA THR A 514 -3.39 10.77 -25.69
C THR A 514 -2.31 10.20 -24.78
N PHE A 515 -2.09 10.85 -23.65
CA PHE A 515 -1.10 10.45 -22.67
C PHE A 515 -1.70 10.42 -21.27
N VAL A 516 -1.47 9.35 -20.52
CA VAL A 516 -2.02 9.17 -19.17
C VAL A 516 -0.95 9.41 -18.13
N TYR A 517 -1.23 10.29 -17.16
CA TYR A 517 -0.41 10.54 -16.01
C TYR A 517 -1.22 11.15 -14.85
N SER A 518 -0.99 10.71 -13.61
CA SER A 518 -1.59 11.27 -12.39
C SER A 518 -3.11 11.42 -12.46
N SER A 519 -3.83 10.33 -12.73
CA SER A 519 -5.29 10.31 -12.88
C SER A 519 -5.84 11.28 -13.92
N SER A 520 -5.01 11.69 -14.89
CA SER A 520 -5.41 12.63 -15.95
C SER A 520 -5.03 12.10 -17.33
N ILE A 521 -5.85 12.41 -18.30
CA ILE A 521 -5.58 12.19 -19.72
C ILE A 521 -5.20 13.54 -20.33
N TYR A 522 -4.04 13.60 -20.96
CA TYR A 522 -3.54 14.75 -21.70
C TYR A 522 -3.74 14.50 -23.19
N SER A 523 -4.40 15.41 -23.87
CA SER A 523 -4.76 15.30 -25.29
C SER A 523 -3.88 16.19 -26.19
N PRO A 524 -3.71 15.85 -27.48
CA PRO A 524 -2.89 16.63 -28.42
C PRO A 524 -3.34 18.09 -28.60
N ASP A 525 -4.61 18.41 -28.34
CA ASP A 525 -5.18 19.76 -28.36
C ASP A 525 -4.81 20.58 -27.11
N GLY A 526 -4.05 20.03 -26.16
CA GLY A 526 -3.64 20.67 -24.91
C GLY A 526 -4.65 20.49 -23.77
N THR A 527 -5.78 19.81 -23.99
CA THR A 527 -6.75 19.55 -22.91
C THR A 527 -6.22 18.54 -21.91
N LYS A 528 -6.59 18.75 -20.62
CA LYS A 528 -6.32 17.82 -19.51
C LYS A 528 -7.65 17.44 -18.88
N ILE A 529 -7.98 16.16 -18.89
CA ILE A 529 -9.22 15.62 -18.34
C ILE A 529 -8.87 14.69 -17.18
N PHE A 530 -9.47 14.93 -16.02
CA PHE A 530 -9.39 14.00 -14.89
C PHE A 530 -10.29 12.79 -15.15
N VAL A 531 -9.76 11.59 -14.93
CA VAL A 531 -10.52 10.33 -15.05
C VAL A 531 -10.16 9.42 -13.87
N PRO A 532 -11.15 8.90 -13.13
CA PRO A 532 -10.90 7.89 -12.11
C PRO A 532 -10.24 6.65 -12.72
N MET A 533 -9.12 6.21 -12.15
CA MET A 533 -8.35 5.06 -12.64
C MET A 533 -8.19 4.04 -11.52
N PRO A 534 -9.19 3.21 -11.26
CA PRO A 534 -9.20 2.31 -10.10
C PRO A 534 -8.04 1.31 -10.09
N ASN A 535 -7.62 0.85 -11.27
CA ASN A 535 -6.48 -0.09 -11.40
C ASN A 535 -5.11 0.57 -11.12
N LEU A 536 -5.03 1.90 -11.16
CA LEU A 536 -3.81 2.68 -10.97
C LEU A 536 -3.78 3.45 -9.64
N THR A 537 -4.72 3.19 -8.73
CA THR A 537 -4.86 3.93 -7.47
C THR A 537 -3.55 3.95 -6.66
N ASN A 538 -2.88 2.81 -6.55
CA ASN A 538 -1.60 2.74 -5.83
C ASN A 538 -0.51 3.60 -6.49
N ILE A 539 -0.40 3.58 -7.83
CA ILE A 539 0.58 4.40 -8.56
C ILE A 539 0.20 5.88 -8.46
N ASN A 540 -1.08 6.20 -8.63
CA ASN A 540 -1.59 7.56 -8.53
C ASN A 540 -1.31 8.17 -7.15
N SER A 541 -1.30 7.38 -6.06
CA SER A 541 -1.07 7.88 -4.70
C SER A 541 0.30 8.55 -4.51
N PHE A 542 1.30 8.23 -5.32
CA PHE A 542 2.63 8.83 -5.23
C PHE A 542 3.11 9.50 -6.52
N CYS A 543 2.32 9.48 -7.59
CA CYS A 543 2.59 10.17 -8.85
C CYS A 543 1.80 11.48 -9.00
N VAL A 544 1.32 12.07 -7.91
CA VAL A 544 0.67 13.39 -7.91
C VAL A 544 1.74 14.48 -7.94
N PRO A 545 1.74 15.38 -8.95
CA PRO A 545 2.67 16.51 -8.97
C PRO A 545 2.54 17.36 -7.69
N THR A 546 3.65 17.54 -6.99
CA THR A 546 3.70 18.19 -5.67
C THR A 546 4.83 19.20 -5.63
N GLY A 547 4.61 20.34 -4.94
CA GLY A 547 5.61 21.35 -4.72
C GLY A 547 5.82 22.32 -5.90
N ASP A 548 7.01 22.92 -5.96
CA ASP A 548 7.38 23.99 -6.91
C ASP A 548 8.47 23.58 -7.89
N LEU A 549 8.31 23.92 -9.17
CA LEU A 549 9.26 23.61 -10.22
C LEU A 549 10.62 24.32 -10.05
N ASN A 550 10.63 25.55 -9.54
CA ASN A 550 11.88 26.29 -9.40
C ASN A 550 12.75 25.71 -8.27
N THR A 551 12.13 25.24 -7.20
CA THR A 551 12.80 24.54 -6.11
C THR A 551 13.37 23.20 -6.60
N TRP A 552 12.62 22.45 -7.39
CA TRP A 552 13.12 21.23 -8.06
C TRP A 552 14.28 21.55 -9.00
N ARG A 553 14.16 22.62 -9.81
CA ARG A 553 15.26 23.09 -10.71
C ARG A 553 16.52 23.44 -9.93
N ALA A 554 16.40 24.12 -8.79
CA ALA A 554 17.54 24.50 -7.97
C ALA A 554 18.31 23.26 -7.51
N ALA A 555 17.62 22.18 -7.15
CA ALA A 555 18.26 20.91 -6.78
C ALA A 555 19.02 20.29 -7.95
N VAL A 556 18.43 20.23 -9.15
CA VAL A 556 19.13 19.66 -10.33
C VAL A 556 20.25 20.58 -10.81
N ASN A 557 20.09 21.90 -10.74
CA ASN A 557 21.14 22.86 -11.08
C ASN A 557 22.35 22.75 -10.14
N MET A 558 22.14 22.43 -8.86
CA MET A 558 23.24 22.13 -7.94
C MET A 558 24.05 20.92 -8.42
N LEU A 559 23.39 19.87 -8.90
CA LEU A 559 24.10 18.70 -9.47
C LEU A 559 24.87 19.06 -10.74
N ILE A 560 24.33 19.95 -11.58
CA ILE A 560 25.02 20.47 -12.78
C ILE A 560 26.23 21.29 -12.37
N ALA A 561 26.11 22.20 -11.40
CA ALA A 561 27.20 23.03 -10.90
C ALA A 561 28.31 22.20 -10.25
N ARG A 562 27.99 21.05 -9.65
CA ARG A 562 28.93 20.09 -9.09
C ARG A 562 29.48 19.13 -10.14
N GLU A 563 29.10 19.27 -11.41
CA GLU A 563 29.54 18.40 -12.51
C GLU A 563 29.28 16.91 -12.28
N LEU A 564 28.19 16.58 -11.54
CA LEU A 564 27.82 15.19 -11.22
C LEU A 564 27.17 14.49 -12.44
N TRP A 565 27.92 14.41 -13.52
CA TRP A 565 27.43 13.94 -14.82
C TRP A 565 26.97 12.49 -14.80
N ASN A 566 27.58 11.64 -13.97
CA ASN A 566 27.18 10.26 -13.77
C ASN A 566 25.76 10.17 -13.17
N VAL A 567 25.47 11.00 -12.15
CA VAL A 567 24.15 11.10 -11.52
C VAL A 567 23.11 11.64 -12.49
N LEU A 568 23.46 12.70 -13.23
CA LEU A 568 22.57 13.34 -14.19
C LEU A 568 22.26 12.45 -15.39
N ALA A 569 23.25 11.74 -15.96
CA ALA A 569 23.05 10.82 -17.07
C ALA A 569 22.06 9.71 -16.70
N MET A 570 22.20 9.15 -15.50
CA MET A 570 21.27 8.12 -15.00
C MET A 570 19.92 8.72 -14.57
N GLY A 571 19.89 9.92 -14.03
CA GLY A 571 18.65 10.64 -13.73
C GLY A 571 17.80 10.92 -14.97
N LEU A 572 18.45 11.16 -16.11
CA LEU A 572 17.79 11.38 -17.40
C LEU A 572 17.11 10.14 -18.00
N VAL A 573 17.40 8.95 -17.48
CA VAL A 573 16.62 7.73 -17.82
C VAL A 573 15.14 7.95 -17.53
N GLY A 574 14.81 8.76 -16.51
CA GLY A 574 13.44 9.15 -16.18
C GLY A 574 12.69 9.74 -17.39
N PRO A 575 12.96 10.97 -17.79
CA PRO A 575 12.28 11.63 -18.91
C PRO A 575 12.55 10.95 -20.27
N ALA A 576 13.71 10.34 -20.47
CA ALA A 576 14.05 9.59 -21.69
C ALA A 576 13.14 8.38 -21.91
N SER A 577 12.72 7.73 -20.82
CA SER A 577 11.84 6.56 -20.88
C SER A 577 10.51 6.85 -21.61
N LEU A 578 9.95 8.07 -21.48
CA LEU A 578 8.71 8.45 -22.18
C LEU A 578 8.88 8.42 -23.71
N LEU A 579 10.09 8.67 -24.20
CA LEU A 579 10.43 8.71 -25.63
C LEU A 579 10.57 7.31 -26.23
N MET A 580 10.74 6.26 -25.39
CA MET A 580 10.70 4.88 -25.87
C MET A 580 9.37 4.55 -26.56
N GLY A 581 8.26 5.17 -26.13
CA GLY A 581 6.97 5.08 -26.78
C GLY A 581 6.96 5.58 -28.24
N LEU A 582 7.92 6.44 -28.60
CA LEU A 582 8.13 6.98 -29.95
C LEU A 582 9.20 6.22 -30.74
N SER A 583 9.80 5.17 -30.16
CA SER A 583 10.84 4.35 -30.78
C SER A 583 10.28 3.00 -31.27
N ASN A 584 11.09 2.28 -32.06
CA ASN A 584 10.80 0.91 -32.50
C ASN A 584 11.28 -0.16 -31.50
N HIS A 585 11.89 0.25 -30.39
CA HIS A 585 12.43 -0.64 -29.36
C HIS A 585 11.47 -0.76 -28.18
N SER A 586 11.41 -1.93 -27.55
CA SER A 586 10.52 -2.17 -26.42
C SER A 586 11.12 -1.77 -25.07
N GLY A 587 12.45 -1.81 -24.93
CA GLY A 587 13.11 -1.42 -23.69
C GLY A 587 14.61 -1.69 -23.69
N ILE A 588 15.27 -1.16 -22.66
CA ILE A 588 16.67 -1.36 -22.33
C ILE A 588 16.82 -1.18 -20.81
N VAL A 589 17.85 -1.80 -20.24
CA VAL A 589 18.20 -1.68 -18.82
C VAL A 589 19.47 -0.84 -18.67
N TYR A 590 19.39 0.18 -17.82
CA TYR A 590 20.52 0.95 -17.32
C TYR A 590 20.83 0.50 -15.90
N HIS A 591 22.07 0.20 -15.62
CA HIS A 591 22.53 -0.31 -14.33
C HIS A 591 23.65 0.53 -13.76
N MET A 592 23.63 0.77 -12.46
CA MET A 592 24.70 1.42 -11.70
C MET A 592 25.31 0.42 -10.72
N GLY A 593 26.55 0.05 -10.93
CA GLY A 593 27.31 -0.84 -10.06
C GLY A 593 28.36 -0.08 -9.25
N SER A 594 28.48 -0.39 -7.95
CA SER A 594 29.57 0.09 -7.09
C SER A 594 29.66 -0.76 -5.85
N SER A 595 30.89 -1.18 -5.48
CA SER A 595 31.18 -1.83 -4.19
C SER A 595 31.06 -0.89 -3.00
N GLU A 596 31.19 0.42 -3.26
CA GLU A 596 31.17 1.46 -2.23
C GLU A 596 29.76 2.06 -2.06
N SER A 597 29.44 2.48 -0.84
CA SER A 597 28.27 3.30 -0.55
C SER A 597 28.58 4.80 -0.77
N GLY A 598 27.53 5.63 -0.95
CA GLY A 598 27.72 7.07 -1.12
C GLY A 598 28.19 7.50 -2.53
N THR A 599 28.21 6.60 -3.52
CA THR A 599 28.66 6.90 -4.89
C THR A 599 27.58 7.50 -5.80
N GLY A 600 26.42 7.91 -5.25
CA GLY A 600 25.39 8.60 -6.01
C GLY A 600 24.34 7.70 -6.67
N LYS A 601 24.39 6.35 -6.50
CA LYS A 601 23.38 5.41 -7.05
C LYS A 601 21.95 5.82 -6.71
N SER A 602 21.65 5.93 -5.40
CA SER A 602 20.31 6.27 -4.93
C SER A 602 19.92 7.72 -5.29
N LEU A 603 20.89 8.65 -5.39
CA LEU A 603 20.65 10.01 -5.83
C LEU A 603 20.22 10.06 -7.30
N ALA A 604 20.88 9.31 -8.19
CA ALA A 604 20.50 9.21 -9.59
C ALA A 604 19.07 8.64 -9.76
N GLN A 605 18.74 7.60 -9.00
CA GLN A 605 17.36 7.06 -8.96
C GLN A 605 16.36 8.07 -8.42
N MET A 606 16.74 8.86 -7.41
CA MET A 606 15.91 9.92 -6.85
C MET A 606 15.64 11.00 -7.91
N VAL A 607 16.64 11.43 -8.65
CA VAL A 607 16.46 12.39 -9.76
C VAL A 607 15.52 11.81 -10.81
N ALA A 608 15.73 10.57 -11.28
CA ALA A 608 14.88 9.94 -12.28
C ALA A 608 13.41 9.83 -11.83
N ALA A 609 13.18 9.41 -10.59
CA ALA A 609 11.85 9.26 -10.02
C ALA A 609 11.15 10.60 -9.78
N SER A 610 11.88 11.64 -9.33
CA SER A 610 11.35 12.96 -9.00
C SER A 610 10.68 13.68 -10.18
N PHE A 611 11.02 13.30 -11.42
CA PHE A 611 10.29 13.79 -12.59
C PHE A 611 8.79 13.45 -12.53
N PHE A 612 8.41 12.30 -11.95
CA PHE A 612 7.06 11.77 -12.07
C PHE A 612 6.36 11.43 -10.77
N GLY A 613 7.07 11.33 -9.66
CA GLY A 613 6.45 10.96 -8.40
C GLY A 613 7.40 11.06 -7.22
N HIS A 614 6.88 10.75 -6.05
CA HIS A 614 7.65 10.75 -4.81
C HIS A 614 8.82 9.75 -4.91
N PRO A 615 10.07 10.19 -4.85
CA PRO A 615 11.24 9.37 -5.20
C PRO A 615 11.33 8.03 -4.46
N GLU A 616 11.05 8.00 -3.16
CA GLU A 616 11.16 6.78 -2.37
C GLU A 616 9.98 5.81 -2.60
N LYS A 617 8.76 6.34 -2.82
CA LYS A 617 7.57 5.52 -3.07
C LYS A 617 7.51 4.98 -4.50
N TYR A 618 8.20 5.64 -5.43
CA TYR A 618 8.25 5.26 -6.83
C TYR A 618 9.10 4.00 -7.04
N LYS A 619 10.17 3.83 -6.28
CA LYS A 619 11.09 2.70 -6.37
C LYS A 619 10.40 1.37 -6.05
N VAL A 620 10.83 0.33 -6.74
CA VAL A 620 10.37 -1.05 -6.53
C VAL A 620 11.46 -1.79 -5.75
N ALA A 621 11.07 -2.54 -4.73
CA ALA A 621 12.01 -3.30 -3.92
C ALA A 621 12.59 -4.51 -4.68
N HIS A 622 13.83 -4.88 -4.40
CA HIS A 622 14.50 -6.07 -4.94
C HIS A 622 13.71 -7.38 -4.71
N SER A 623 13.05 -7.51 -3.56
CA SER A 623 12.24 -8.71 -3.22
C SER A 623 10.99 -8.89 -4.09
N THR A 624 10.74 -7.97 -5.02
CA THR A 624 9.59 -8.03 -5.92
C THR A 624 9.73 -9.21 -6.89
N SER A 625 8.70 -10.06 -6.96
CA SER A 625 8.70 -11.17 -7.89
C SER A 625 8.76 -10.70 -9.35
N SER A 626 9.34 -11.50 -10.25
CA SER A 626 9.40 -11.21 -11.69
C SER A 626 8.02 -10.84 -12.27
N ILE A 627 6.97 -11.53 -11.83
CA ILE A 627 5.60 -11.27 -12.27
C ILE A 627 5.12 -9.90 -11.82
N ALA A 628 5.35 -9.54 -10.57
CA ALA A 628 4.96 -8.23 -10.04
C ALA A 628 5.75 -7.09 -10.71
N ALA A 629 7.04 -7.30 -11.02
CA ALA A 629 7.85 -6.36 -11.79
C ALA A 629 7.32 -6.17 -13.22
N GLN A 630 6.92 -7.25 -13.91
CA GLN A 630 6.29 -7.18 -15.24
C GLN A 630 4.94 -6.45 -15.19
N GLN A 631 4.09 -6.73 -14.20
CA GLN A 631 2.82 -6.02 -14.02
C GLN A 631 3.06 -4.53 -13.77
N ARG A 632 4.03 -4.19 -12.91
CA ARG A 632 4.42 -2.82 -12.65
C ARG A 632 4.91 -2.12 -13.91
N ALA A 633 5.76 -2.77 -14.71
CA ALA A 633 6.21 -2.26 -16.01
C ALA A 633 5.04 -2.01 -16.97
N GLY A 634 4.04 -2.90 -17.01
CA GLY A 634 2.83 -2.74 -17.81
C GLY A 634 1.96 -1.56 -17.38
N PHE A 635 1.75 -1.36 -16.07
CA PHE A 635 1.04 -0.18 -15.56
C PHE A 635 1.78 1.12 -15.84
N LEU A 636 3.12 1.12 -15.69
CA LEU A 636 3.97 2.26 -16.00
C LEU A 636 4.08 2.54 -17.50
N LYS A 637 4.01 1.50 -18.33
CA LYS A 637 4.06 1.50 -19.80
C LYS A 637 5.28 2.21 -20.41
N ASN A 638 5.30 3.55 -20.42
CA ASN A 638 6.41 4.35 -20.93
C ASN A 638 7.24 5.02 -19.82
N PHE A 639 6.78 4.98 -18.58
CA PHE A 639 7.53 5.52 -17.45
C PHE A 639 8.65 4.57 -17.02
N PRO A 640 9.75 5.07 -16.45
CA PRO A 640 10.88 4.21 -16.04
C PRO A 640 10.46 3.23 -14.95
N LEU A 641 10.99 2.01 -14.99
CA LEU A 641 10.96 1.09 -13.86
C LEU A 641 12.25 1.26 -13.06
N ILE A 642 12.16 1.72 -11.81
CA ILE A 642 13.31 1.98 -10.95
C ILE A 642 13.35 0.93 -9.85
N MET A 643 14.46 0.17 -9.78
CA MET A 643 14.68 -0.87 -8.79
C MET A 643 16.00 -0.65 -8.06
N ASP A 644 15.94 -0.70 -6.73
CA ASP A 644 17.11 -0.48 -5.87
C ASP A 644 17.65 -1.81 -5.32
N GLU A 645 18.98 -1.84 -5.07
CA GLU A 645 19.70 -2.93 -4.41
C GLU A 645 19.50 -4.33 -5.04
N ILE A 646 19.64 -4.45 -6.37
CA ILE A 646 19.62 -5.77 -6.98
C ILE A 646 20.88 -6.52 -6.55
N THR A 647 20.69 -7.68 -5.93
CA THR A 647 21.80 -8.55 -5.54
C THR A 647 22.07 -9.60 -6.62
N ALA A 648 23.35 -9.79 -6.97
CA ALA A 648 23.82 -10.86 -7.84
C ALA A 648 24.79 -11.76 -7.05
N LYS A 649 24.31 -12.30 -5.91
CA LYS A 649 25.17 -13.07 -4.98
C LYS A 649 25.14 -14.58 -5.23
N ASN A 650 24.11 -15.07 -5.87
CA ASN A 650 23.91 -16.51 -6.09
C ASN A 650 23.36 -16.78 -7.51
N ARG A 651 23.28 -18.06 -7.86
CA ARG A 651 22.80 -18.52 -9.17
C ARG A 651 21.35 -18.07 -9.47
N ASN A 652 20.48 -18.04 -8.48
CA ASN A 652 19.08 -17.64 -8.66
C ASN A 652 18.96 -16.16 -9.00
N ASP A 653 19.79 -15.31 -8.40
CA ASP A 653 19.83 -13.87 -8.70
C ASP A 653 20.27 -13.65 -10.15
N PHE A 654 21.25 -14.43 -10.62
CA PHE A 654 21.70 -14.40 -12.01
C PHE A 654 20.61 -14.83 -12.99
N GLU A 655 19.95 -15.95 -12.73
CA GLU A 655 18.85 -16.46 -13.56
C GLU A 655 17.69 -15.44 -13.60
N TRP A 656 17.40 -14.78 -12.49
CA TRP A 656 16.42 -13.70 -12.43
C TRP A 656 16.83 -12.51 -13.30
N MET A 657 18.10 -12.05 -13.19
CA MET A 657 18.60 -10.91 -13.97
C MET A 657 18.62 -11.23 -15.47
N SER A 658 19.10 -12.41 -15.88
CA SER A 658 19.09 -12.84 -17.27
C SER A 658 17.68 -12.88 -17.83
N ALA A 659 16.72 -13.49 -17.11
CA ALA A 659 15.32 -13.51 -17.50
C ALA A 659 14.73 -12.10 -17.58
N HIS A 660 15.03 -11.21 -16.64
CA HIS A 660 14.55 -9.84 -16.63
C HIS A 660 15.06 -9.04 -17.85
N LEU A 661 16.35 -9.17 -18.20
CA LEU A 661 16.94 -8.51 -19.38
C LEU A 661 16.28 -8.98 -20.69
N LEU A 662 16.02 -10.28 -20.80
CA LEU A 662 15.37 -10.86 -21.98
C LEU A 662 13.90 -10.43 -22.06
N ASP A 663 13.15 -10.57 -20.99
CA ASP A 663 11.73 -10.20 -20.90
C ASP A 663 11.53 -8.69 -21.19
N LYS A 664 12.45 -7.83 -20.67
CA LYS A 664 12.39 -6.39 -20.86
C LYS A 664 12.32 -5.96 -22.33
N THR A 665 13.15 -6.55 -23.16
CA THR A 665 13.22 -6.20 -24.58
C THR A 665 12.12 -6.87 -25.43
N GLN A 666 11.35 -7.82 -24.87
CA GLN A 666 10.16 -8.36 -25.52
C GLN A 666 8.97 -7.37 -25.47
N GLY A 667 8.88 -6.52 -24.46
CA GLY A 667 7.85 -5.50 -24.32
C GLY A 667 6.48 -6.05 -23.94
N LYS A 668 6.39 -7.31 -23.55
CA LYS A 668 5.13 -8.02 -23.19
C LYS A 668 5.32 -8.84 -21.94
N GLY A 669 4.26 -8.93 -21.13
CA GLY A 669 4.19 -9.88 -20.02
C GLY A 669 4.01 -11.33 -20.50
N LYS A 670 4.22 -12.29 -19.60
CA LYS A 670 4.02 -13.71 -19.90
C LYS A 670 2.54 -14.03 -20.14
N ASP A 671 2.24 -14.73 -21.22
CA ASP A 671 0.90 -15.22 -21.53
C ASP A 671 0.48 -16.28 -20.50
N ARG A 672 -0.81 -16.28 -20.14
CA ARG A 672 -1.39 -17.21 -19.17
C ARG A 672 -2.70 -17.76 -19.69
N SER A 673 -2.99 -19.04 -19.40
CA SER A 673 -4.30 -19.64 -19.63
C SER A 673 -5.30 -19.21 -18.55
N GLU A 674 -6.58 -19.10 -18.92
CA GLU A 674 -7.66 -18.87 -17.99
C GLU A 674 -8.10 -20.23 -17.38
N SER A 675 -8.20 -20.28 -16.05
CA SER A 675 -8.60 -21.49 -15.34
C SER A 675 -10.06 -21.85 -15.66
N GLY A 676 -10.29 -23.04 -16.21
CA GLY A 676 -11.63 -23.61 -16.39
C GLY A 676 -12.35 -23.30 -17.71
N ALA A 677 -11.74 -22.52 -18.61
CA ALA A 677 -12.25 -22.34 -19.96
C ALA A 677 -11.11 -22.62 -20.97
N ASN A 678 -11.39 -23.33 -22.04
CA ASN A 678 -10.48 -23.44 -23.20
C ASN A 678 -10.36 -22.09 -23.92
N LYS A 679 -10.04 -21.00 -23.15
CA LYS A 679 -9.87 -19.64 -23.63
C LYS A 679 -8.52 -19.12 -23.21
N GLU A 680 -7.83 -18.53 -24.15
CA GLU A 680 -6.62 -17.76 -23.90
C GLU A 680 -6.99 -16.48 -23.10
N ARG A 681 -6.30 -16.25 -21.98
CA ARG A 681 -6.45 -14.99 -21.25
C ARG A 681 -5.78 -13.90 -22.06
N VAL A 682 -6.52 -12.86 -22.43
CA VAL A 682 -5.96 -11.71 -23.14
C VAL A 682 -4.88 -11.07 -22.26
N ASN A 683 -3.63 -11.08 -22.74
CA ASN A 683 -2.52 -10.42 -22.06
C ASN A 683 -2.49 -8.95 -22.50
N THR A 684 -2.87 -8.06 -21.59
CA THR A 684 -2.87 -6.61 -21.81
C THR A 684 -1.61 -5.94 -21.25
N THR A 685 -0.68 -6.70 -20.67
CA THR A 685 0.55 -6.22 -20.08
C THR A 685 1.59 -5.94 -21.14
N GLU A 686 1.71 -4.69 -21.57
CA GLU A 686 2.69 -4.23 -22.57
C GLU A 686 3.45 -3.00 -22.05
N TRP A 687 4.72 -2.89 -22.40
CA TRP A 687 5.56 -1.74 -22.09
C TRP A 687 6.52 -1.36 -23.20
N LYS A 688 6.89 -0.10 -23.23
CA LYS A 688 8.01 0.47 -23.98
C LYS A 688 8.69 1.50 -23.09
N ASN A 689 9.59 1.04 -22.23
CA ASN A 689 10.22 1.89 -21.22
C ASN A 689 11.66 1.46 -20.91
N MET A 690 12.32 2.25 -20.09
CA MET A 690 13.67 1.99 -19.60
C MET A 690 13.62 1.55 -18.14
N ASP A 691 14.53 0.63 -17.76
CA ASP A 691 14.76 0.31 -16.37
C ASP A 691 16.01 0.99 -15.86
N LEU A 692 15.97 1.48 -14.63
CA LEU A 692 17.14 2.02 -13.92
C LEU A 692 17.38 1.18 -12.67
N LEU A 693 18.42 0.40 -12.70
CA LEU A 693 18.77 -0.55 -11.66
C LEU A 693 20.03 -0.10 -10.91
N SER A 694 20.14 -0.46 -9.64
CA SER A 694 21.39 -0.28 -8.88
C SER A 694 21.77 -1.54 -8.12
N SER A 695 23.10 -1.75 -7.93
CA SER A 695 23.59 -2.84 -7.10
C SER A 695 24.95 -2.50 -6.45
N ASN A 696 25.35 -3.35 -5.50
CA ASN A 696 26.68 -3.31 -4.90
C ASN A 696 27.71 -4.18 -5.64
N THR A 697 27.37 -4.67 -6.84
CA THR A 697 28.21 -5.49 -7.70
C THR A 697 28.13 -5.01 -9.15
N HIS A 698 29.15 -5.36 -9.94
CA HIS A 698 29.16 -5.08 -11.38
C HIS A 698 28.54 -6.27 -12.13
N VAL A 699 27.39 -6.04 -12.76
CA VAL A 699 26.64 -7.08 -13.45
C VAL A 699 27.31 -7.55 -14.73
N LEU A 700 27.99 -6.64 -15.46
CA LEU A 700 28.74 -6.99 -16.66
C LEU A 700 29.90 -7.94 -16.36
N ASP A 701 30.62 -7.74 -15.25
CA ASP A 701 31.71 -8.63 -14.83
C ASP A 701 31.20 -10.03 -14.51
N TYR A 702 29.99 -10.11 -13.96
CA TYR A 702 29.33 -11.38 -13.66
C TYR A 702 28.94 -12.14 -14.95
N PHE A 703 28.37 -11.45 -15.93
CA PHE A 703 28.05 -12.03 -17.24
C PHE A 703 29.32 -12.43 -18.04
N GLY A 704 30.39 -11.66 -17.94
CA GLY A 704 31.66 -11.99 -18.55
C GLY A 704 32.37 -13.22 -17.94
N GLY A 705 32.14 -13.47 -16.65
CA GLY A 705 32.74 -14.59 -15.90
C GLY A 705 31.91 -15.87 -15.87
N ALA A 706 30.64 -15.86 -16.29
CA ALA A 706 29.74 -17.02 -16.23
C ALA A 706 30.16 -18.12 -17.23
N ARG A 707 30.69 -19.22 -16.69
CA ARG A 707 31.31 -20.33 -17.49
C ARG A 707 30.34 -21.19 -18.29
N SER A 708 29.04 -21.05 -18.13
CA SER A 708 28.04 -22.01 -18.65
C SER A 708 27.13 -21.50 -19.77
N HIS A 709 27.03 -20.18 -20.02
CA HIS A 709 26.14 -19.63 -21.05
C HIS A 709 26.81 -18.50 -21.84
N SER A 710 26.45 -18.34 -23.12
CA SER A 710 26.80 -17.17 -23.89
C SER A 710 25.96 -16.00 -23.41
N SER A 711 26.52 -15.10 -22.64
CA SER A 711 25.86 -13.91 -22.10
C SER A 711 25.75 -12.76 -23.11
N HIS A 712 25.98 -13.02 -24.39
CA HIS A 712 25.98 -12.00 -25.45
C HIS A 712 24.62 -11.31 -25.58
N ALA A 713 23.54 -12.08 -25.48
CA ALA A 713 22.19 -11.57 -25.62
C ALA A 713 21.80 -10.66 -24.45
N GLU A 714 22.19 -11.01 -23.24
CA GLU A 714 21.96 -10.22 -22.00
C GLU A 714 22.78 -8.93 -22.02
N ILE A 715 24.07 -9.00 -22.36
CA ILE A 715 24.96 -7.82 -22.40
C ILE A 715 24.42 -6.78 -23.40
N MET A 716 23.91 -7.24 -24.57
CA MET A 716 23.31 -6.33 -25.56
C MET A 716 22.05 -5.59 -25.09
N ARG A 717 21.45 -5.99 -23.96
CA ARG A 717 20.26 -5.39 -23.39
C ARG A 717 20.53 -4.52 -22.16
N LEU A 718 21.80 -4.43 -21.77
CA LEU A 718 22.26 -3.77 -20.55
C LEU A 718 23.32 -2.73 -20.89
N LEU A 719 23.22 -1.55 -20.30
CA LEU A 719 24.30 -0.58 -20.22
C LEU A 719 24.63 -0.34 -18.74
N GLU A 720 25.88 -0.59 -18.35
CA GLU A 720 26.33 -0.45 -16.98
C GLU A 720 27.28 0.73 -16.81
N LEU A 721 26.99 1.54 -15.78
CA LEU A 721 27.87 2.58 -15.28
C LEU A 721 28.55 2.10 -13.99
N LYS A 722 29.90 2.01 -14.03
CA LYS A 722 30.70 1.69 -12.86
C LYS A 722 31.01 2.98 -12.09
N LEU A 723 30.57 3.05 -10.83
CA LEU A 723 30.75 4.20 -9.96
C LEU A 723 31.79 3.88 -8.89
N THR A 724 32.82 4.73 -8.78
CA THR A 724 33.96 4.54 -7.86
C THR A 724 34.16 5.72 -6.91
N GLU A 725 33.64 6.89 -7.27
CA GLU A 725 33.81 8.13 -6.52
C GLU A 725 32.73 8.27 -5.44
N ILE A 726 33.14 8.53 -4.20
CA ILE A 726 32.24 8.81 -3.08
C ILE A 726 31.89 10.30 -3.14
N LEU A 727 30.58 10.60 -3.08
CA LEU A 727 30.06 11.96 -3.12
C LEU A 727 29.87 12.49 -1.70
N GLU A 728 30.41 13.65 -1.42
CA GLU A 728 30.21 14.38 -0.18
C GLU A 728 29.41 15.66 -0.46
N PHE A 729 28.43 15.95 0.37
CA PHE A 729 27.55 17.11 0.25
C PHE A 729 27.59 17.93 1.53
N ASP A 730 27.67 19.24 1.39
CA ASP A 730 27.49 20.15 2.52
C ASP A 730 26.01 20.24 2.97
N ALA A 731 25.70 21.02 4.01
CA ALA A 731 24.36 21.13 4.57
C ALA A 731 23.37 21.77 3.58
N GLN A 732 23.81 22.74 2.77
CA GLN A 732 22.96 23.42 1.79
C GLN A 732 22.67 22.50 0.60
N GLU A 733 23.66 21.80 0.11
CA GLU A 733 23.54 20.81 -0.95
C GLU A 733 22.65 19.63 -0.52
N SER A 734 22.81 19.17 0.72
CA SER A 734 21.95 18.14 1.32
C SER A 734 20.50 18.58 1.38
N GLN A 735 20.22 19.86 1.67
CA GLN A 735 18.85 20.40 1.62
C GLN A 735 18.29 20.40 0.20
N HIS A 736 19.09 20.69 -0.83
CA HIS A 736 18.66 20.58 -2.23
C HIS A 736 18.28 19.13 -2.59
N ILE A 737 19.01 18.14 -2.06
CA ILE A 737 18.68 16.73 -2.28
C ILE A 737 17.35 16.37 -1.58
N VAL A 738 17.11 16.86 -0.35
CA VAL A 738 15.85 16.68 0.37
C VAL A 738 14.67 17.30 -0.40
N ASN A 739 14.89 18.48 -1.02
CA ASN A 739 13.85 19.15 -1.81
C ASN A 739 13.35 18.29 -2.99
N LEU A 740 14.14 17.35 -3.53
CA LEU A 740 13.65 16.41 -4.54
C LEU A 740 12.59 15.43 -4.00
N LYS A 741 12.51 15.23 -2.68
CA LYS A 741 11.47 14.39 -2.05
C LYS A 741 10.19 15.17 -1.76
N GLU A 742 10.28 16.50 -1.68
CA GLU A 742 9.14 17.37 -1.38
C GLU A 742 8.58 18.04 -2.64
N HIS A 743 9.42 18.20 -3.68
CA HIS A 743 9.07 18.84 -4.95
C HIS A 743 9.29 17.83 -6.08
N TYR A 744 8.23 17.15 -6.51
CA TYR A 744 8.30 16.08 -7.54
C TYR A 744 7.07 16.08 -8.45
N GLY A 745 7.20 15.47 -9.63
CA GLY A 745 6.14 15.34 -10.62
C GLY A 745 5.85 16.62 -11.43
N VAL A 746 6.14 17.80 -10.88
CA VAL A 746 5.88 19.10 -11.53
C VAL A 746 6.71 19.31 -12.80
N SER A 747 7.97 18.85 -12.80
CA SER A 747 8.86 18.88 -13.96
C SER A 747 8.38 17.92 -15.06
N GLY A 748 7.97 16.72 -14.66
CA GLY A 748 7.44 15.70 -15.57
C GLY A 748 6.10 16.09 -16.17
N GLU A 749 5.20 16.68 -15.39
CA GLU A 749 3.92 17.19 -15.92
C GLU A 749 4.13 18.27 -16.99
N LYS A 750 5.04 19.21 -16.75
CA LYS A 750 5.40 20.24 -17.72
C LYS A 750 5.96 19.61 -19.00
N TYR A 751 6.84 18.63 -18.87
CA TYR A 751 7.41 17.90 -19.98
C TYR A 751 6.36 17.11 -20.77
N ILE A 752 5.47 16.39 -20.09
CA ILE A 752 4.38 15.62 -20.70
C ILE A 752 3.44 16.52 -21.49
N LYS A 753 3.02 17.67 -20.93
CA LYS A 753 2.17 18.64 -21.61
C LYS A 753 2.78 19.07 -22.94
N TRP A 754 4.08 19.36 -22.97
CA TRP A 754 4.80 19.69 -24.19
C TRP A 754 4.88 18.52 -25.16
N LEU A 755 5.25 17.33 -24.69
CA LEU A 755 5.40 16.13 -25.52
C LEU A 755 4.10 15.76 -26.24
N VAL A 756 2.97 15.86 -25.57
CA VAL A 756 1.68 15.47 -26.13
C VAL A 756 1.25 16.41 -27.26
N THR A 757 1.44 17.71 -27.08
CA THR A 757 1.10 18.72 -28.09
C THR A 757 2.10 18.79 -29.25
N HIS A 758 3.35 18.29 -29.07
CA HIS A 758 4.43 18.35 -30.07
C HIS A 758 5.00 16.95 -30.40
N ARG A 759 4.14 15.93 -30.37
CA ARG A 759 4.54 14.52 -30.49
C ARG A 759 5.39 14.21 -31.72
N GLN A 760 5.05 14.79 -32.87
CA GLN A 760 5.79 14.59 -34.13
C GLN A 760 7.18 15.22 -34.05
N GLU A 761 7.28 16.45 -33.55
CA GLU A 761 8.57 17.15 -33.37
C GLU A 761 9.47 16.38 -32.41
N ALA A 762 8.94 15.85 -31.29
CA ALA A 762 9.69 15.01 -30.34
C ALA A 762 10.20 13.73 -31.01
N SER A 763 9.38 13.10 -31.85
CA SER A 763 9.79 11.93 -32.62
C SER A 763 10.93 12.22 -33.59
N ASP A 764 10.90 13.36 -34.27
CA ASP A 764 11.91 13.75 -35.23
C ASP A 764 13.22 14.16 -34.55
N ILE A 765 13.16 14.85 -33.41
CA ILE A 765 14.35 15.12 -32.56
C ILE A 765 14.99 13.81 -32.08
N ARG A 766 14.19 12.84 -31.66
CA ARG A 766 14.72 11.51 -31.25
C ARG A 766 15.40 10.81 -32.43
N LYS A 767 14.83 10.84 -33.64
CA LYS A 767 15.43 10.25 -34.84
C LYS A 767 16.76 10.94 -35.20
N ASN A 768 16.80 12.28 -35.10
CA ASN A 768 18.04 13.02 -35.34
C ASN A 768 19.13 12.71 -34.31
N ALA A 769 18.75 12.56 -33.02
CA ALA A 769 19.67 12.08 -31.97
C ALA A 769 20.21 10.67 -32.29
N GLU A 770 19.36 9.82 -32.87
CA GLU A 770 19.71 8.46 -33.30
C GLU A 770 20.78 8.51 -34.42
N ILE A 771 20.62 9.35 -35.41
CA ILE A 771 21.57 9.51 -36.52
C ILE A 771 22.90 10.07 -35.96
N MET A 772 22.86 11.12 -35.17
CA MET A 772 24.05 11.72 -34.57
C MET A 772 24.86 10.73 -33.72
N LEU A 773 24.21 9.93 -32.91
CA LEU A 773 24.88 8.92 -32.08
C LEU A 773 25.52 7.80 -32.92
N LYS A 774 24.86 7.40 -34.03
CA LYS A 774 25.40 6.41 -34.93
C LYS A 774 26.73 6.88 -35.55
N GLU A 775 26.80 8.13 -35.96
CA GLU A 775 28.02 8.73 -36.48
C GLU A 775 29.10 8.87 -35.39
N GLN A 776 28.75 9.32 -34.18
CA GLN A 776 29.73 9.61 -33.14
C GLN A 776 30.21 8.38 -32.36
N PHE A 777 29.39 7.34 -32.18
CA PHE A 777 29.71 6.15 -31.39
C PHE A 777 30.03 4.92 -32.27
N GLY A 778 29.77 4.98 -33.59
CA GLY A 778 30.02 3.89 -34.52
C GLY A 778 29.25 2.60 -34.15
N TYR A 779 27.96 2.69 -33.89
CA TYR A 779 27.13 1.54 -33.48
C TYR A 779 27.06 0.49 -34.58
N SER A 780 27.18 -0.80 -34.19
CA SER A 780 26.91 -1.96 -35.01
C SER A 780 25.39 -2.33 -34.98
N GLY A 781 24.94 -3.15 -35.92
CA GLY A 781 23.56 -3.63 -35.96
C GLY A 781 23.12 -4.41 -34.73
N ASP A 782 24.07 -5.07 -34.06
CA ASP A 782 23.80 -5.84 -32.84
C ASP A 782 23.55 -4.94 -31.61
N GLU A 783 24.10 -3.73 -31.60
CA GLU A 783 23.99 -2.74 -30.49
C GLU A 783 22.69 -1.93 -30.54
N ARG A 784 21.68 -2.40 -31.26
CA ARG A 784 20.41 -1.68 -31.51
C ARG A 784 19.69 -1.21 -30.23
N TYR A 785 19.77 -1.96 -29.14
CA TYR A 785 19.12 -1.58 -27.88
C TYR A 785 19.84 -0.42 -27.22
N TRP A 786 21.18 -0.45 -27.16
CA TRP A 786 22.02 0.63 -26.65
C TRP A 786 21.80 1.91 -27.41
N PHE A 787 21.79 1.78 -28.73
CA PHE A 787 21.55 2.86 -29.68
C PHE A 787 20.15 3.49 -29.48
N GLY A 788 19.10 2.67 -29.39
CA GLY A 788 17.72 3.10 -29.16
C GLY A 788 17.55 3.82 -27.83
N GLY A 789 18.13 3.31 -26.74
CA GLY A 789 18.04 3.92 -25.41
C GLY A 789 18.82 5.23 -25.32
N ASN A 790 20.07 5.23 -25.75
CA ASN A 790 20.91 6.44 -25.69
C ASN A 790 20.34 7.58 -26.55
N SER A 791 19.70 7.27 -27.70
CA SER A 791 19.02 8.29 -28.50
C SER A 791 17.88 8.96 -27.78
N CYS A 792 17.15 8.24 -26.92
CA CYS A 792 16.11 8.82 -26.08
C CYS A 792 16.70 9.72 -24.98
N ILE A 793 17.85 9.38 -24.38
CA ILE A 793 18.50 10.23 -23.37
C ILE A 793 18.95 11.55 -24.01
N VAL A 794 19.63 11.48 -25.17
CA VAL A 794 20.07 12.68 -25.90
C VAL A 794 18.90 13.55 -26.34
N ALA A 795 17.84 12.93 -26.85
CA ALA A 795 16.62 13.67 -27.20
C ALA A 795 15.96 14.30 -25.96
N ALA A 796 15.94 13.62 -24.82
CA ALA A 796 15.40 14.17 -23.58
C ALA A 796 16.17 15.42 -23.13
N ILE A 797 17.50 15.44 -23.23
CA ILE A 797 18.30 16.66 -22.93
C ILE A 797 17.83 17.84 -23.79
N ILE A 798 17.69 17.63 -25.09
CA ILE A 798 17.24 18.66 -26.02
C ILE A 798 15.84 19.16 -25.65
N LEU A 799 14.92 18.23 -25.43
CA LEU A 799 13.49 18.49 -25.21
C LEU A 799 13.19 19.11 -23.83
N LEU A 800 14.03 18.87 -22.83
CA LEU A 800 13.91 19.49 -21.51
C LEU A 800 14.33 20.95 -21.50
N GLY A 801 15.14 21.37 -22.48
CA GLY A 801 15.72 22.71 -22.58
C GLY A 801 14.69 23.82 -22.85
N LYS A 802 15.13 25.07 -22.67
CA LYS A 802 14.33 26.31 -22.84
C LYS A 802 13.61 26.42 -24.18
N LYS A 803 14.24 25.94 -25.26
CA LYS A 803 13.66 26.00 -26.60
C LYS A 803 12.38 25.19 -26.75
N TYR A 804 12.18 24.16 -25.91
CA TYR A 804 11.09 23.19 -26.01
C TYR A 804 10.22 23.22 -24.77
N SER A 805 10.36 22.28 -23.86
CA SER A 805 9.49 22.21 -22.67
C SER A 805 9.88 23.18 -21.54
N ASP A 806 11.05 23.80 -21.62
CA ASP A 806 11.57 24.73 -20.61
C ASP A 806 11.48 24.14 -19.18
N VAL A 807 11.91 22.89 -19.03
CA VAL A 807 12.02 22.26 -17.72
C VAL A 807 13.38 22.56 -17.11
N ILE A 808 14.46 22.21 -17.80
CA ILE A 808 15.85 22.44 -17.37
C ILE A 808 16.82 22.34 -18.54
N ASP A 809 17.87 23.17 -18.54
CA ASP A 809 18.98 23.08 -19.48
C ASP A 809 20.11 22.24 -18.91
N ILE A 810 20.47 21.15 -19.59
CA ILE A 810 21.57 20.25 -19.20
C ILE A 810 22.61 20.23 -20.31
N PRO A 811 23.91 20.45 -20.02
CA PRO A 811 24.99 20.32 -21.01
C PRO A 811 25.01 18.92 -21.62
N MET A 812 24.95 18.83 -22.95
CA MET A 812 24.85 17.54 -23.66
C MET A 812 26.17 16.77 -23.66
N GLN A 813 27.31 17.45 -23.93
CA GLN A 813 28.56 16.76 -24.15
C GLN A 813 29.04 15.93 -22.95
N PRO A 814 29.00 16.41 -21.69
CA PRO A 814 29.43 15.61 -20.55
C PRO A 814 28.55 14.36 -20.34
N VAL A 815 27.26 14.47 -20.59
CA VAL A 815 26.35 13.30 -20.51
C VAL A 815 26.67 12.29 -21.61
N MET A 816 26.98 12.77 -22.83
CA MET A 816 27.38 11.87 -23.93
C MET A 816 28.68 11.14 -23.63
N ASP A 817 29.62 11.77 -22.91
CA ASP A 817 30.87 11.12 -22.52
C ASP A 817 30.65 9.98 -21.52
N VAL A 818 29.67 10.16 -20.58
CA VAL A 818 29.19 9.08 -19.68
C VAL A 818 28.59 7.94 -20.51
N LEU A 819 27.67 8.24 -21.44
CA LEU A 819 27.04 7.23 -22.29
C LEU A 819 28.08 6.49 -23.14
N ARG A 820 29.11 7.17 -23.68
CA ARG A 820 30.20 6.55 -24.42
C ARG A 820 31.00 5.58 -23.55
N THR A 821 31.27 5.96 -22.30
CA THR A 821 31.95 5.10 -21.33
C THR A 821 31.15 3.81 -21.10
N MET A 822 29.84 3.91 -20.92
CA MET A 822 28.98 2.75 -20.73
C MET A 822 28.95 1.82 -21.95
N VAL A 823 28.89 2.39 -23.15
CA VAL A 823 28.97 1.61 -24.42
C VAL A 823 30.31 0.90 -24.52
N ASN A 824 31.40 1.56 -24.17
CA ASN A 824 32.75 0.94 -24.21
C ASN A 824 32.87 -0.19 -23.19
N ASN A 825 32.34 -0.02 -21.97
CA ASN A 825 32.28 -1.09 -20.96
C ASN A 825 31.48 -2.31 -21.49
N GLY A 826 30.34 -2.06 -22.13
CA GLY A 826 29.56 -3.12 -22.77
C GLY A 826 30.32 -3.85 -23.89
N ARG A 827 31.02 -3.12 -24.77
CA ARG A 827 31.84 -3.67 -25.83
C ARG A 827 33.02 -4.50 -25.31
N GLU A 828 33.63 -4.04 -24.21
CA GLU A 828 34.68 -4.79 -23.53
C GLU A 828 34.15 -6.10 -22.93
N ALA A 829 33.02 -6.05 -22.24
CA ALA A 829 32.35 -7.24 -21.71
C ALA A 829 31.97 -8.23 -22.83
N LEU A 830 31.51 -7.73 -23.98
CA LEU A 830 31.20 -8.58 -25.15
C LEU A 830 32.44 -9.27 -25.71
N ARG A 831 33.57 -8.58 -25.77
CA ARG A 831 34.85 -9.18 -26.19
C ARG A 831 35.28 -10.25 -25.19
N GLY A 832 35.19 -10.00 -23.91
CA GLY A 832 35.48 -10.98 -22.86
C GLY A 832 34.52 -12.16 -22.78
N SER A 833 33.26 -12.00 -23.23
CA SER A 833 32.25 -13.07 -23.25
C SER A 833 32.37 -14.03 -24.44
N LYS A 834 33.02 -13.61 -25.53
CA LYS A 834 33.30 -14.47 -26.69
C LYS A 834 34.47 -15.34 -26.35
N ARG A 835 34.24 -16.59 -26.01
CA ARG A 835 35.30 -17.60 -25.97
C ARG A 835 35.79 -17.85 -27.39
N SER A 836 37.07 -17.76 -27.58
CA SER A 836 37.64 -18.14 -28.86
C SER A 836 37.49 -19.66 -29.09
N ALA A 837 37.45 -20.10 -30.35
CA ALA A 837 37.45 -21.51 -30.69
C ALA A 837 38.62 -22.26 -30.06
N GLU A 838 39.74 -21.56 -29.89
CA GLU A 838 40.93 -22.05 -29.20
C GLU A 838 40.73 -22.28 -27.71
N ASP A 839 40.05 -21.32 -27.00
CA ASP A 839 39.72 -21.48 -25.58
C ASP A 839 38.77 -22.69 -25.33
N ILE A 840 37.81 -22.89 -26.24
CA ILE A 840 36.88 -24.04 -26.18
C ILE A 840 37.65 -25.35 -26.41
N LEU A 841 38.56 -25.38 -27.36
CA LEU A 841 39.39 -26.54 -27.63
C LEU A 841 40.30 -26.84 -26.43
N ASN A 842 40.94 -25.82 -25.88
CA ASN A 842 41.81 -25.93 -24.70
C ASN A 842 41.05 -26.41 -23.46
N ALA A 843 39.83 -25.92 -23.26
CA ALA A 843 38.96 -26.36 -22.17
C ALA A 843 38.62 -27.86 -22.35
N TYR A 844 38.16 -28.24 -23.56
CA TYR A 844 37.83 -29.64 -23.87
C TYR A 844 39.01 -30.58 -23.64
N THR A 845 40.16 -30.23 -24.14
CA THR A 845 41.36 -31.06 -24.02
C THR A 845 41.83 -31.17 -22.56
N ARG A 846 41.77 -30.09 -21.78
CA ARG A 846 42.11 -30.08 -20.35
C ARG A 846 41.16 -30.94 -19.51
N GLU A 847 39.86 -30.78 -19.70
CA GLU A 847 38.83 -31.50 -18.95
C GLU A 847 38.83 -33.01 -19.25
N ASN A 848 39.18 -33.36 -20.48
CA ASN A 848 39.15 -34.75 -20.91
C ASN A 848 40.57 -35.37 -21.06
N TYR A 849 41.62 -34.71 -20.59
CA TYR A 849 43.00 -35.17 -20.80
C TYR A 849 43.23 -36.62 -20.37
N GLY A 850 42.65 -37.03 -19.23
CA GLY A 850 42.72 -38.43 -18.75
C GLY A 850 42.05 -39.48 -19.66
N LYS A 851 41.25 -39.03 -20.63
CA LYS A 851 40.56 -39.89 -21.61
C LYS A 851 41.17 -39.82 -23.02
N PHE A 852 42.27 -39.08 -23.19
CA PHE A 852 42.98 -39.01 -24.45
C PHE A 852 44.02 -40.14 -24.56
N ILE A 853 44.10 -40.75 -25.73
CA ILE A 853 45.23 -41.61 -26.09
C ILE A 853 46.39 -40.72 -26.52
N VAL A 854 47.40 -40.64 -25.68
CA VAL A 854 48.59 -39.80 -25.95
C VAL A 854 49.68 -40.65 -26.59
N VAL A 855 50.04 -40.30 -27.81
CA VAL A 855 51.12 -40.99 -28.59
C VAL A 855 52.31 -40.01 -28.68
N LYS A 856 53.48 -40.49 -28.23
CA LYS A 856 54.71 -39.71 -28.35
C LYS A 856 55.75 -40.47 -29.12
N ASN A 857 56.54 -39.79 -29.93
CA ASN A 857 57.69 -40.34 -30.63
C ASN A 857 58.92 -40.04 -29.74
N VAL A 858 59.44 -41.07 -29.12
CA VAL A 858 60.64 -40.95 -28.25
C VAL A 858 61.72 -41.79 -28.91
N GLU A 859 62.81 -41.12 -29.38
CA GLU A 859 63.95 -41.74 -30.02
C GLU A 859 63.63 -42.75 -31.18
N GLY A 860 62.62 -42.35 -32.00
CA GLY A 860 62.16 -43.19 -33.10
C GLY A 860 61.22 -44.35 -32.71
N LYS A 861 60.89 -44.50 -31.41
CA LYS A 861 59.94 -45.48 -30.95
C LYS A 861 58.65 -44.77 -30.52
N LEU A 862 57.54 -45.21 -31.06
CA LEU A 862 56.23 -44.67 -30.68
C LEU A 862 55.69 -45.36 -29.45
N SER A 863 55.40 -44.56 -28.38
CA SER A 863 54.72 -45.03 -27.17
C SER A 863 53.32 -44.46 -27.09
N ALA A 864 52.36 -45.21 -26.61
CA ALA A 864 50.96 -44.77 -26.46
C ALA A 864 50.45 -45.04 -25.05
N ASN A 865 49.97 -43.99 -24.37
CA ASN A 865 49.48 -44.00 -22.99
C ASN A 865 48.12 -43.36 -22.90
N LEU A 866 47.29 -43.77 -21.92
CA LEU A 866 46.03 -43.11 -21.57
C LEU A 866 46.26 -41.99 -20.57
N GLY A 867 45.94 -40.74 -20.96
CA GLY A 867 46.14 -39.58 -20.07
C GLY A 867 47.59 -39.37 -19.59
N GLY A 868 48.58 -39.94 -20.29
CA GLY A 868 49.99 -39.86 -19.88
C GLY A 868 50.41 -40.86 -18.77
N GLN A 869 49.52 -41.73 -18.29
CA GLN A 869 49.79 -42.73 -17.25
C GLN A 869 49.85 -44.18 -17.82
N GLY A 870 51.02 -44.73 -17.88
CA GLY A 870 51.25 -46.17 -18.16
C GLY A 870 50.88 -46.69 -19.58
N LEU A 871 51.40 -47.89 -19.92
CA LEU A 871 51.07 -48.56 -21.18
C LEU A 871 49.63 -49.05 -21.18
N ILE A 872 48.91 -48.90 -22.29
CA ILE A 872 47.55 -49.43 -22.48
C ILE A 872 47.63 -50.91 -22.69
N ASP A 873 47.32 -51.69 -21.63
CA ASP A 873 47.39 -53.15 -21.70
C ASP A 873 46.01 -53.85 -21.62
N GLN A 874 44.92 -53.12 -21.53
CA GLN A 874 43.57 -53.60 -21.39
C GLN A 874 42.61 -53.06 -22.46
N SER A 875 41.51 -53.72 -22.74
CA SER A 875 40.45 -53.28 -23.62
C SER A 875 39.72 -52.07 -23.04
N ILE A 876 40.01 -50.89 -23.54
CA ILE A 876 39.34 -49.63 -23.20
C ILE A 876 38.03 -49.57 -23.98
N SER A 877 36.90 -49.26 -23.31
CA SER A 877 35.64 -49.10 -23.98
C SER A 877 35.65 -47.80 -24.84
N ARG A 878 34.88 -47.77 -25.93
CA ARG A 878 34.74 -46.60 -26.79
C ARG A 878 34.29 -45.36 -26.04
N SER A 879 33.42 -45.51 -25.03
CA SER A 879 32.91 -44.42 -24.20
C SER A 879 33.94 -43.77 -23.28
N GLN A 880 35.05 -44.45 -23.03
CA GLN A 880 36.16 -43.95 -22.22
C GLN A 880 37.21 -43.15 -22.99
N ILE A 881 37.08 -43.06 -24.32
CA ILE A 881 38.02 -42.37 -25.19
C ILE A 881 37.41 -41.06 -25.67
N ALA A 882 37.99 -39.93 -25.26
CA ALA A 882 37.59 -38.59 -25.72
C ALA A 882 38.27 -38.18 -27.01
N GLY A 883 39.47 -38.71 -27.23
CA GLY A 883 40.26 -38.40 -28.43
C GLY A 883 41.64 -39.03 -28.37
N ARG A 884 42.46 -38.65 -29.34
CA ARG A 884 43.86 -39.06 -29.47
C ARG A 884 44.73 -37.84 -29.73
N VAL A 885 45.88 -37.74 -29.09
CA VAL A 885 46.88 -36.71 -29.33
C VAL A 885 48.15 -37.37 -29.79
N GLU A 886 48.73 -36.91 -30.89
CA GLU A 886 50.02 -37.38 -31.43
C GLU A 886 51.05 -36.27 -31.32
N HIS A 887 52.04 -36.45 -30.44
CA HIS A 887 53.18 -35.53 -30.27
C HIS A 887 54.34 -35.98 -31.12
N ASP A 888 54.92 -35.08 -31.90
CA ASP A 888 56.11 -35.31 -32.74
C ASP A 888 56.01 -36.48 -33.76
N VAL A 889 54.78 -36.88 -34.03
CA VAL A 889 54.51 -37.85 -35.10
C VAL A 889 54.55 -37.19 -36.48
N SER A 890 54.04 -35.93 -36.53
CA SER A 890 54.28 -35.00 -37.63
C SER A 890 55.40 -34.02 -37.19
N PRO A 891 56.37 -33.66 -38.08
CA PRO A 891 57.48 -32.78 -37.69
C PRO A 891 57.00 -31.42 -37.11
N ASN A 892 57.46 -31.10 -35.92
CA ASN A 892 57.16 -29.87 -35.19
C ASN A 892 55.67 -29.54 -35.02
N ARG A 893 54.82 -30.54 -34.89
CA ARG A 893 53.37 -30.35 -34.70
C ARG A 893 52.77 -31.34 -33.70
N ILE A 894 51.69 -30.89 -33.05
CA ILE A 894 50.82 -31.74 -32.23
C ILE A 894 49.50 -31.92 -32.95
N ASP A 895 49.10 -33.17 -33.22
CA ASP A 895 47.87 -33.50 -33.91
C ASP A 895 46.84 -34.04 -32.93
N TYR A 896 45.70 -33.36 -32.83
CA TYR A 896 44.54 -33.75 -32.04
C TYR A 896 43.49 -34.43 -32.92
N TYR A 897 43.04 -35.58 -32.54
CA TYR A 897 41.95 -36.33 -33.16
C TYR A 897 40.81 -36.44 -32.11
N ILE A 898 39.75 -35.68 -32.27
CA ILE A 898 38.67 -35.59 -31.33
C ILE A 898 37.39 -36.15 -31.94
N GLU A 899 36.66 -36.98 -31.20
CA GLU A 899 35.35 -37.49 -31.68
C GLU A 899 34.34 -36.34 -31.77
N ILE A 900 33.70 -36.22 -32.95
CA ILE A 900 32.85 -35.09 -33.33
C ILE A 900 31.63 -34.99 -32.38
N SER A 901 31.02 -36.13 -31.99
CA SER A 901 29.81 -36.11 -31.14
C SER A 901 30.10 -35.56 -29.74
N GLN A 902 31.26 -35.91 -29.16
CA GLN A 902 31.66 -35.42 -27.85
C GLN A 902 32.03 -33.91 -27.89
N LEU A 903 32.72 -33.48 -28.95
CA LEU A 903 33.08 -32.07 -29.12
C LEU A 903 31.84 -31.23 -29.41
N LYS A 904 30.86 -31.74 -30.20
CA LYS A 904 29.57 -31.09 -30.37
C LYS A 904 28.82 -30.92 -29.03
N ALA A 905 28.80 -31.95 -28.22
CA ALA A 905 28.17 -31.88 -26.87
C ALA A 905 28.86 -30.86 -25.97
N HIS A 906 30.21 -30.78 -26.02
CA HIS A 906 30.98 -29.80 -25.28
C HIS A 906 30.73 -28.38 -25.79
N CYS A 907 30.73 -28.16 -27.10
CA CYS A 907 30.38 -26.86 -27.69
C CYS A 907 28.97 -26.43 -27.26
N ALA A 908 27.98 -27.34 -27.29
CA ALA A 908 26.63 -27.07 -26.87
C ALA A 908 26.57 -26.70 -25.35
N ALA A 909 27.32 -27.42 -24.50
CA ALA A 909 27.43 -27.11 -23.07
C ALA A 909 28.11 -25.74 -22.80
N MET A 910 28.97 -25.30 -23.73
CA MET A 910 29.61 -23.98 -23.70
C MET A 910 28.79 -22.91 -24.46
N SER A 911 27.58 -23.22 -24.90
CA SER A 911 26.70 -22.34 -25.69
C SER A 911 27.38 -21.77 -26.94
N HIS A 912 28.23 -22.56 -27.57
CA HIS A 912 28.94 -22.19 -28.80
C HIS A 912 28.57 -23.12 -29.95
N GLY A 913 28.39 -22.57 -31.15
CA GLY A 913 28.10 -23.36 -32.33
C GLY A 913 29.30 -24.22 -32.74
N TYR A 914 29.16 -25.53 -32.86
CA TYR A 914 30.22 -26.41 -33.35
C TYR A 914 30.75 -25.98 -34.74
N ASP A 915 29.85 -25.64 -35.67
CA ASP A 915 30.23 -25.21 -37.03
C ASP A 915 30.92 -23.87 -37.04
N ASP A 916 30.58 -22.95 -36.09
CA ASP A 916 31.27 -21.67 -35.94
C ASP A 916 32.66 -21.86 -35.36
N MET A 917 32.81 -22.76 -34.35
CA MET A 917 34.12 -23.12 -33.81
C MET A 917 35.04 -23.70 -34.93
N VAL A 918 34.52 -24.60 -35.78
CA VAL A 918 35.30 -25.19 -36.89
C VAL A 918 35.69 -24.12 -37.89
N LYS A 919 34.81 -23.19 -38.26
CA LYS A 919 35.12 -22.06 -39.16
C LYS A 919 36.22 -21.16 -38.58
N GLU A 920 36.10 -20.83 -37.30
CA GLU A 920 37.07 -19.95 -36.59
C GLU A 920 38.45 -20.60 -36.52
N LEU A 921 38.54 -21.90 -36.15
CA LEU A 921 39.82 -22.64 -36.16
C LEU A 921 40.39 -22.79 -37.59
N SER A 922 39.53 -23.00 -38.60
CA SER A 922 39.98 -23.12 -39.99
C SER A 922 40.45 -21.80 -40.59
N ALA A 923 39.95 -20.66 -40.08
CA ALA A 923 40.37 -19.30 -40.49
C ALA A 923 41.67 -18.89 -39.85
N ASN A 924 42.05 -19.47 -38.68
CA ASN A 924 43.26 -19.18 -37.97
C ASN A 924 44.47 -19.95 -38.58
N SER A 925 45.43 -19.25 -39.10
CA SER A 925 46.63 -19.82 -39.75
C SER A 925 47.50 -20.73 -38.87
N HIS A 926 47.34 -20.65 -37.54
CA HIS A 926 48.03 -21.52 -36.57
C HIS A 926 47.47 -22.94 -36.56
N PHE A 927 46.24 -23.14 -36.99
CA PHE A 927 45.59 -24.47 -37.03
C PHE A 927 45.43 -25.00 -38.43
N LYS A 928 45.63 -26.30 -38.57
CA LYS A 928 45.20 -27.06 -39.74
C LYS A 928 44.09 -28.00 -39.37
N VAL A 929 42.89 -27.84 -39.96
CA VAL A 929 41.69 -28.60 -39.60
C VAL A 929 41.26 -29.46 -40.72
N TRP A 930 40.98 -30.76 -40.46
CA TRP A 930 40.41 -31.71 -41.42
C TRP A 930 39.55 -32.77 -40.72
N PHE A 931 38.97 -33.67 -41.46
CA PHE A 931 38.08 -34.71 -40.94
C PHE A 931 38.44 -36.07 -41.45
N GLU A 932 38.57 -37.07 -40.57
CA GLU A 932 38.86 -38.48 -41.00
C GLU A 932 38.27 -39.49 -39.98
N ARG A 933 38.24 -40.76 -40.39
CA ARG A 933 38.03 -41.87 -39.47
C ARG A 933 39.36 -42.35 -38.93
N LYS A 934 39.69 -41.94 -37.70
CA LYS A 934 40.92 -42.33 -37.01
C LYS A 934 40.71 -43.55 -36.14
N ASN A 935 41.63 -44.53 -36.25
CA ASN A 935 41.72 -45.60 -35.26
C ASN A 935 42.40 -45.05 -34.01
N MET A 936 41.62 -44.82 -32.97
CA MET A 936 42.06 -44.18 -31.71
C MET A 936 43.10 -45.03 -30.97
N LEU A 937 42.99 -46.38 -31.06
CA LEU A 937 43.92 -47.31 -30.45
C LEU A 937 44.99 -47.83 -31.39
N ALA A 938 45.18 -47.21 -32.55
CA ALA A 938 46.28 -47.56 -33.44
C ALA A 938 47.61 -47.47 -32.74
N ARG A 939 48.49 -48.51 -32.93
CA ARG A 939 49.78 -48.61 -32.23
C ARG A 939 49.71 -48.86 -30.73
N THR A 940 48.60 -49.33 -30.25
CA THR A 940 48.40 -49.89 -28.93
C THR A 940 48.13 -51.39 -28.99
N ARG A 941 48.08 -52.12 -27.88
CA ARG A 941 47.68 -53.52 -27.80
C ARG A 941 46.14 -53.71 -27.78
N GLY A 942 45.38 -52.62 -27.86
CA GLY A 942 43.95 -52.65 -27.83
C GLY A 942 43.25 -52.98 -29.17
N PRO A 943 41.97 -53.33 -29.14
CA PRO A 943 41.23 -53.64 -30.39
C PRO A 943 41.09 -52.43 -31.31
N GLU A 944 40.89 -52.63 -32.59
CA GLU A 944 40.70 -51.54 -33.54
C GLU A 944 39.44 -50.74 -33.22
N THR A 945 39.65 -49.47 -32.90
CA THR A 945 38.55 -48.54 -32.51
C THR A 945 38.58 -47.32 -33.44
N ARG A 946 37.76 -47.36 -34.50
CA ARG A 946 37.69 -46.25 -35.48
C ARG A 946 36.56 -45.28 -35.08
N MET A 947 36.94 -44.00 -34.87
CA MET A 947 35.98 -42.91 -34.59
C MET A 947 36.05 -41.87 -35.71
N TYR A 948 34.89 -41.31 -36.06
CA TYR A 948 34.87 -40.16 -36.96
C TYR A 948 35.25 -38.91 -36.18
N SER A 949 36.36 -38.30 -36.57
CA SER A 949 37.03 -37.29 -35.80
C SER A 949 37.26 -36.01 -36.60
N ILE A 950 37.15 -34.88 -35.87
CA ILE A 950 37.80 -33.64 -36.31
C ILE A 950 39.27 -33.74 -35.92
N CYS A 951 40.12 -33.39 -36.88
CA CYS A 951 41.59 -33.41 -36.72
C CYS A 951 42.08 -31.96 -36.70
N ILE A 952 42.79 -31.58 -35.64
CA ILE A 952 43.35 -30.25 -35.46
C ILE A 952 44.84 -30.39 -35.22
N SER A 953 45.63 -29.76 -36.05
CA SER A 953 47.10 -29.76 -35.98
C SER A 953 47.61 -28.39 -35.59
N THR A 954 48.40 -28.30 -34.51
CA THR A 954 49.02 -27.07 -34.03
C THR A 954 50.55 -27.13 -34.09
N PRO A 955 51.27 -26.05 -34.38
CA PRO A 955 52.74 -26.03 -34.26
C PRO A 955 53.15 -26.21 -32.78
N ILE A 956 54.32 -26.88 -32.59
CA ILE A 956 54.93 -26.91 -31.26
C ILE A 956 55.55 -25.51 -31.04
N VAL A 957 55.05 -24.80 -30.05
CA VAL A 957 55.68 -23.57 -29.55
C VAL A 957 56.71 -24.04 -28.54
N ASP A 958 57.98 -23.87 -28.86
CA ASP A 958 59.07 -24.05 -27.88
C ASP A 958 58.85 -23.01 -26.76
N ASP A 959 58.43 -23.48 -25.58
CA ASP A 959 58.29 -22.65 -24.41
C ASP A 959 59.70 -22.35 -23.83
N ASP A 960 60.32 -21.34 -24.37
CA ASP A 960 61.62 -20.80 -23.92
C ASP A 960 61.50 -20.08 -22.58
N ARG A 961 60.74 -20.67 -21.63
CA ARG A 961 60.61 -20.22 -20.25
C ARG A 961 61.10 -21.27 -19.27
N SER A 962 62.39 -21.61 -19.41
CA SER A 962 63.09 -22.26 -18.30
C SER A 962 64.50 -21.63 -18.19
N GLN A 963 64.52 -20.38 -17.75
CA GLN A 963 65.65 -19.71 -17.12
C GLN A 963 65.25 -18.29 -16.73
N ASP A 964 64.60 -18.14 -15.50
CA ASP A 964 65.08 -17.18 -14.49
C ASP A 964 64.25 -17.41 -13.23
#